data_4ad46ffc18cfbe5ab5ffa867ca1dbdfd
#
_entry.id   4ad46ffc18cfbe5ab5ffa867ca1dbdfd
#
_cell.length_a   1.000
_cell.length_b   1.000
_cell.length_c   1.000
_cell.angle_alpha   90.00
_cell.angle_beta   90.00
_cell.angle_gamma   90.00
#
_symmetry.space_group_name_H-M   'P 1'
#
loop_
_entity.id
_entity.type
_entity.pdbx_description
1 polymer ?
#
loop_
_entity_poly.entity_id
_entity_poly.type
_entity_poly.pdbx_seq_one_letter_code
_entity_poly.pdbx_strand_id
1 'polypeptide(L)'
;MQNKGLVKLFALLFGLVSIYQLSFTFVANRQEKKAEEFAALKVPTSVEDYSHKREKIVSQYLDSIANETVYNLGIASYTFKEVKERELKQGLDLKGGINVTLQISVHDILRGLADNSKNADFEKALAQADKRLRETDQSYIDLFFEAFEATGAKLASADIFGNKTLSSQITPQMSNSQVQPIIRRKVDESISSAFEVLRKRIDKFGVTNPDIKKLGNSGRISVELPGAKDISRVKNLLQSTAQLEFWETFKASDFTMFFGQLNAALQAKEAPAKAEETTPAQTTTTVTDTLATAATDSLARNQVDELLSKTTEEKKDTLAPAQKNPLYDLFQLTQGGNSPSIGYFLAADTTKLLSYLRGDEAKRLMPAELKNAKFVFGKPHKLDNLQQLYRLFMPYEYEQAHAAEAKTFKDRLQGLLRKSDLVELYALRGNRTNEPPLNGGVVTDAVQTYDNHNQPCVSMNMNSEGAKIWENLTGKVFTEKGNIAIVLDNIVYSAPSVTSGPIAGGSTQITGNFTVLEAQDLANVLRAGKLPASADIVQSVVVGPSLGQEAITSGFISFAIAGLIIFFWMLFYYGRAGVFADIALLFNILLMFGILVSINSVLTLPGIAGIVLTIGMSIDANVIIFERIREELRNGKALTQAIHDGFSHAITSVLDANITTFLTGAVLFIFGSGPIKGFATTLMIGIITTIFTAVFITRLLIDRYVAKGKDLSFSTSITKNLLANVNVDFLSKRKVWYAISGILILISLGSMFTRGFDQGIDFVGGRSYQVRFKNPVETQKVASLLKKSLGSVEVKTFGAANQVRISTKYKYNDESTQTDNEIQEILYRDLQPVMGEQI
;
A
#
# COMPACT_ATOMS: atom_id res chain seq x y z
N MET A 1 50.78 7.09 -17.27
CA MET A 1 50.15 6.63 -16.01
C MET A 1 51.24 6.11 -15.07
N GLN A 2 51.46 6.79 -13.97
CA GLN A 2 52.49 6.37 -12.98
C GLN A 2 52.14 5.10 -12.20
N ASN A 3 50.84 4.72 -12.09
CA ASN A 3 50.38 3.59 -11.27
C ASN A 3 49.48 2.58 -12.07
N LYS A 4 50.03 2.03 -13.20
CA LYS A 4 49.30 0.99 -13.99
C LYS A 4 48.86 -0.24 -13.17
N GLY A 5 49.67 -0.60 -12.14
CA GLY A 5 49.38 -1.73 -11.22
C GLY A 5 48.10 -1.49 -10.38
N LEU A 6 47.98 -0.29 -9.83
CA LEU A 6 46.83 0.11 -9.02
C LEU A 6 45.51 0.12 -9.84
N VAL A 7 45.55 0.65 -11.06
CA VAL A 7 44.35 0.66 -11.97
C VAL A 7 43.90 -0.77 -12.30
N LYS A 8 44.87 -1.69 -12.58
CA LYS A 8 44.56 -3.09 -12.82
C LYS A 8 43.91 -3.75 -11.60
N LEU A 9 44.46 -3.47 -10.40
CA LEU A 9 43.91 -4.02 -9.16
C LEU A 9 42.47 -3.54 -8.94
N PHE A 10 42.21 -2.24 -9.06
CA PHE A 10 40.87 -1.69 -8.91
C PHE A 10 39.91 -2.20 -9.98
N ALA A 11 40.33 -2.28 -11.24
CA ALA A 11 39.49 -2.82 -12.30
C ALA A 11 39.08 -4.28 -12.03
N LEU A 12 40.03 -5.09 -11.60
CA LEU A 12 39.78 -6.49 -11.27
C LEU A 12 38.86 -6.61 -10.03
N LEU A 13 39.13 -5.85 -8.98
CA LEU A 13 38.37 -5.89 -7.73
C LEU A 13 36.92 -5.42 -7.95
N PHE A 14 36.74 -4.26 -8.61
CA PHE A 14 35.39 -3.76 -8.92
C PHE A 14 34.62 -4.68 -9.86
N GLY A 15 35.30 -5.26 -10.86
CA GLY A 15 34.70 -6.23 -11.76
C GLY A 15 34.22 -7.49 -11.01
N LEU A 16 35.07 -8.06 -10.13
CA LEU A 16 34.71 -9.23 -9.30
C LEU A 16 33.58 -8.91 -8.34
N VAL A 17 33.60 -7.75 -7.66
CA VAL A 17 32.52 -7.34 -6.75
C VAL A 17 31.22 -7.16 -7.54
N SER A 18 31.26 -6.57 -8.73
CA SER A 18 30.08 -6.39 -9.58
C SER A 18 29.48 -7.73 -10.02
N ILE A 19 30.31 -8.69 -10.43
CA ILE A 19 29.89 -10.06 -10.80
C ILE A 19 29.28 -10.76 -9.56
N TYR A 20 29.94 -10.65 -8.41
CA TYR A 20 29.43 -11.21 -7.15
C TYR A 20 28.06 -10.64 -6.80
N GLN A 21 27.87 -9.32 -6.85
CA GLN A 21 26.59 -8.68 -6.54
C GLN A 21 25.46 -9.09 -7.54
N LEU A 22 25.78 -9.15 -8.83
CA LEU A 22 24.83 -9.57 -9.86
C LEU A 22 24.45 -11.05 -9.76
N SER A 23 25.31 -11.89 -9.19
CA SER A 23 25.03 -13.32 -9.03
C SER A 23 23.81 -13.59 -8.15
N PHE A 24 23.51 -12.72 -7.16
CA PHE A 24 22.30 -12.83 -6.32
C PHE A 24 21.03 -12.66 -7.15
N THR A 25 21.00 -11.69 -8.07
CA THR A 25 19.87 -11.49 -8.98
C THR A 25 19.63 -12.69 -9.89
N PHE A 26 20.73 -13.29 -10.39
CA PHE A 26 20.62 -14.49 -11.24
C PHE A 26 20.07 -15.69 -10.45
N VAL A 27 20.52 -15.90 -9.21
CA VAL A 27 20.03 -16.99 -8.34
C VAL A 27 18.57 -16.77 -7.95
N ALA A 28 18.20 -15.54 -7.58
CA ALA A 28 16.82 -15.19 -7.25
C ALA A 28 15.85 -15.51 -8.42
N ASN A 29 16.17 -14.99 -9.61
CA ASN A 29 15.37 -15.21 -10.83
C ASN A 29 15.24 -16.71 -11.19
N ARG A 30 16.31 -17.50 -10.95
CA ARG A 30 16.27 -18.95 -11.19
C ARG A 30 15.30 -19.66 -10.24
N GLN A 31 15.23 -19.26 -8.98
CA GLN A 31 14.29 -19.85 -8.01
C GLN A 31 12.85 -19.41 -8.28
N GLU A 32 12.64 -18.15 -8.62
CA GLU A 32 11.32 -17.64 -9.02
C GLU A 32 10.78 -18.40 -10.25
N LYS A 33 11.62 -18.61 -11.26
CA LYS A 33 11.23 -19.39 -12.45
C LYS A 33 10.87 -20.83 -12.10
N LYS A 34 11.60 -21.48 -11.20
CA LYS A 34 11.23 -22.83 -10.70
C LYS A 34 9.88 -22.83 -9.98
N ALA A 35 9.60 -21.79 -9.19
CA ALA A 35 8.31 -21.65 -8.52
C ALA A 35 7.16 -21.49 -9.53
N GLU A 36 7.38 -20.72 -10.60
CA GLU A 36 6.42 -20.57 -11.70
C GLU A 36 6.17 -21.88 -12.46
N GLU A 37 7.23 -22.63 -12.76
CA GLU A 37 7.14 -23.95 -13.41
C GLU A 37 6.37 -24.95 -12.51
N PHE A 38 6.67 -24.96 -11.20
CA PHE A 38 5.95 -25.77 -10.22
C PHE A 38 4.46 -25.42 -10.15
N ALA A 39 4.13 -24.15 -10.13
CA ALA A 39 2.75 -23.69 -10.11
C ALA A 39 2.01 -24.04 -11.43
N ALA A 40 2.69 -23.95 -12.58
CA ALA A 40 2.13 -24.31 -13.87
C ALA A 40 1.78 -25.82 -13.97
N LEU A 41 2.56 -26.69 -13.30
CA LEU A 41 2.26 -28.11 -13.21
C LEU A 41 1.05 -28.43 -12.33
N LYS A 42 0.81 -27.62 -11.28
CA LYS A 42 -0.29 -27.85 -10.32
C LYS A 42 -1.63 -27.23 -10.74
N VAL A 43 -1.63 -26.18 -11.54
CA VAL A 43 -2.84 -25.45 -11.96
C VAL A 43 -2.90 -25.42 -13.48
N PRO A 44 -3.70 -26.30 -14.11
CA PRO A 44 -3.92 -26.26 -15.56
C PRO A 44 -4.71 -25.01 -15.97
N THR A 45 -4.48 -24.55 -17.19
CA THR A 45 -5.08 -23.32 -17.76
C THR A 45 -6.61 -23.31 -17.86
N SER A 46 -7.25 -24.48 -17.71
CA SER A 46 -8.70 -24.66 -17.78
C SER A 46 -9.45 -24.36 -16.46
N VAL A 47 -8.74 -24.01 -15.40
CA VAL A 47 -9.36 -23.78 -14.09
C VAL A 47 -9.86 -22.34 -13.99
N GLU A 48 -11.09 -22.17 -13.56
CA GLU A 48 -11.67 -20.87 -13.23
C GLU A 48 -10.79 -20.14 -12.18
N ASP A 49 -10.45 -18.88 -12.45
CA ASP A 49 -9.51 -18.07 -11.67
C ASP A 49 -8.04 -18.60 -11.66
N TYR A 50 -7.61 -19.11 -12.84
CA TYR A 50 -6.27 -19.65 -13.07
C TYR A 50 -5.13 -18.76 -12.57
N SER A 51 -5.18 -17.47 -12.85
CA SER A 51 -4.10 -16.53 -12.51
C SER A 51 -3.91 -16.40 -10.99
N HIS A 52 -4.99 -16.24 -10.24
CA HIS A 52 -4.95 -16.08 -8.78
C HIS A 52 -4.51 -17.36 -8.06
N LYS A 53 -5.00 -18.52 -8.51
CA LYS A 53 -4.60 -19.83 -7.95
C LYS A 53 -3.12 -20.12 -8.20
N ARG A 54 -2.62 -19.80 -9.40
CA ARG A 54 -1.21 -19.96 -9.75
C ARG A 54 -0.31 -19.08 -8.91
N GLU A 55 -0.65 -17.78 -8.75
CA GLU A 55 0.10 -16.86 -7.89
C GLU A 55 0.17 -17.30 -6.43
N LYS A 56 -0.93 -17.84 -5.91
CA LYS A 56 -0.97 -18.38 -4.55
C LYS A 56 0.02 -19.53 -4.37
N ILE A 57 0.10 -20.45 -5.35
CA ILE A 57 1.03 -21.59 -5.31
C ILE A 57 2.48 -21.12 -5.45
N VAL A 58 2.76 -20.14 -6.33
CA VAL A 58 4.09 -19.52 -6.44
C VAL A 58 4.53 -18.93 -5.12
N SER A 59 3.66 -18.15 -4.46
CA SER A 59 3.96 -17.56 -3.14
C SER A 59 4.24 -18.63 -2.10
N GLN A 60 3.39 -19.67 -2.00
CA GLN A 60 3.58 -20.77 -1.05
C GLN A 60 4.90 -21.54 -1.28
N TYR A 61 5.27 -21.76 -2.53
CA TYR A 61 6.54 -22.39 -2.86
C TYR A 61 7.73 -21.54 -2.42
N LEU A 62 7.73 -20.23 -2.73
CA LEU A 62 8.81 -19.32 -2.36
C LEU A 62 8.91 -19.16 -0.84
N ASP A 63 7.78 -19.13 -0.13
CA ASP A 63 7.74 -19.09 1.33
C ASP A 63 8.32 -20.38 1.94
N SER A 64 8.07 -21.54 1.34
CA SER A 64 8.60 -22.82 1.83
C SER A 64 10.12 -22.88 1.75
N ILE A 65 10.73 -22.27 0.73
CA ILE A 65 12.21 -22.25 0.55
C ILE A 65 12.87 -21.01 1.18
N ALA A 66 12.12 -20.13 1.83
CA ALA A 66 12.64 -18.84 2.33
C ALA A 66 13.89 -18.99 3.21
N ASN A 67 13.91 -20.02 4.07
CA ASN A 67 15.02 -20.32 4.98
C ASN A 67 15.95 -21.42 4.46
N GLU A 68 15.71 -21.95 3.26
CA GLU A 68 16.59 -22.94 2.66
C GLU A 68 17.82 -22.30 2.01
N THR A 69 18.98 -22.97 2.10
CA THR A 69 20.20 -22.51 1.45
C THR A 69 20.10 -22.76 -0.06
N VAL A 70 19.95 -21.68 -0.85
CA VAL A 70 19.82 -21.74 -2.31
C VAL A 70 21.07 -21.31 -3.06
N TYR A 71 22.01 -20.64 -2.37
CA TYR A 71 23.26 -20.16 -2.96
C TYR A 71 24.45 -20.46 -2.04
N ASN A 72 25.36 -21.30 -2.55
CA ASN A 72 26.58 -21.71 -1.84
C ASN A 72 27.81 -21.38 -2.69
N LEU A 73 28.69 -20.54 -2.17
CA LEU A 73 29.96 -20.12 -2.80
C LEU A 73 31.17 -20.87 -2.26
N GLY A 74 30.98 -21.86 -1.36
CA GLY A 74 32.07 -22.56 -0.68
C GLY A 74 32.64 -21.82 0.52
N ILE A 75 32.69 -20.49 0.48
CA ILE A 75 33.13 -19.59 1.57
C ILE A 75 31.94 -19.06 2.39
N ALA A 76 30.81 -18.89 1.76
CA ALA A 76 29.59 -18.40 2.37
C ALA A 76 28.36 -19.05 1.71
N SER A 77 27.35 -19.35 2.52
CA SER A 77 26.06 -19.90 2.07
C SER A 77 24.96 -18.91 2.40
N TYR A 78 24.02 -18.75 1.48
CA TYR A 78 22.91 -17.80 1.58
C TYR A 78 21.58 -18.48 1.43
N THR A 79 20.64 -18.15 2.30
CA THR A 79 19.24 -18.56 2.21
C THR A 79 18.53 -17.82 1.08
N PHE A 80 17.37 -18.32 0.64
CA PHE A 80 16.58 -17.62 -0.39
C PHE A 80 16.21 -16.20 0.04
N LYS A 81 15.86 -16.02 1.32
CA LYS A 81 15.56 -14.69 1.89
C LYS A 81 16.75 -13.73 1.77
N GLU A 82 17.94 -14.16 2.14
CA GLU A 82 19.16 -13.33 2.04
C GLU A 82 19.53 -13.00 0.59
N VAL A 83 19.34 -13.96 -0.32
CA VAL A 83 19.51 -13.76 -1.77
C VAL A 83 18.53 -12.72 -2.28
N LYS A 84 17.27 -12.79 -1.85
CA LYS A 84 16.19 -11.86 -2.24
C LYS A 84 16.43 -10.43 -1.72
N GLU A 85 17.03 -10.27 -0.55
CA GLU A 85 17.38 -8.95 0.00
C GLU A 85 18.50 -8.27 -0.80
N ARG A 86 19.35 -9.05 -1.48
CA ARG A 86 20.54 -8.57 -2.23
C ARG A 86 20.34 -8.58 -3.76
N GLU A 87 19.18 -8.95 -4.28
CA GLU A 87 18.91 -8.89 -5.72
C GLU A 87 18.81 -7.45 -6.23
N LEU A 88 18.91 -7.27 -7.56
CA LEU A 88 18.58 -6.01 -8.23
C LEU A 88 17.09 -5.70 -8.07
N LYS A 89 16.80 -4.66 -7.31
CA LYS A 89 15.45 -4.27 -6.97
C LYS A 89 14.77 -3.59 -8.15
N GLN A 90 13.53 -4.01 -8.44
CA GLN A 90 12.72 -3.47 -9.54
C GLN A 90 11.62 -2.57 -8.95
N GLY A 91 11.35 -1.43 -9.60
CA GLY A 91 10.32 -0.49 -9.21
C GLY A 91 8.90 -0.98 -9.54
N LEU A 92 7.93 -0.19 -9.11
CA LEU A 92 6.50 -0.43 -9.36
C LEU A 92 6.19 -0.57 -10.85
N ASP A 93 6.86 0.24 -11.68
CA ASP A 93 6.68 0.26 -13.14
C ASP A 93 7.10 -1.05 -13.82
N LEU A 94 8.01 -1.81 -13.20
CA LEU A 94 8.57 -3.04 -13.75
C LEU A 94 7.97 -4.31 -13.13
N LYS A 95 7.74 -4.30 -11.81
CA LYS A 95 7.26 -5.48 -11.05
C LYS A 95 5.75 -5.49 -10.82
N GLY A 96 5.09 -4.37 -11.15
CA GLY A 96 3.71 -4.13 -10.74
C GLY A 96 3.61 -3.89 -9.24
N GLY A 97 2.38 -3.80 -8.70
CA GLY A 97 2.13 -3.57 -7.29
C GLY A 97 1.17 -2.41 -7.05
N ILE A 98 1.32 -1.72 -5.92
CA ILE A 98 0.43 -0.63 -5.53
C ILE A 98 1.20 0.60 -5.08
N ASN A 99 0.71 1.77 -5.49
CA ASN A 99 1.07 3.07 -4.92
C ASN A 99 -0.15 3.63 -4.19
N VAL A 100 0.02 3.96 -2.92
CA VAL A 100 -1.05 4.49 -2.06
C VAL A 100 -0.60 5.83 -1.49
N THR A 101 -1.44 6.85 -1.64
CA THR A 101 -1.28 8.11 -0.92
C THR A 101 -2.23 8.10 0.27
N LEU A 102 -1.65 8.19 1.46
CA LEU A 102 -2.37 8.27 2.72
C LEU A 102 -2.45 9.73 3.17
N GLN A 103 -3.57 10.11 3.75
CA GLN A 103 -3.76 11.36 4.48
C GLN A 103 -3.91 11.05 5.96
N ILE A 104 -3.00 11.55 6.79
CA ILE A 104 -3.13 11.44 8.25
C ILE A 104 -4.20 12.44 8.70
N SER A 105 -5.16 11.98 9.48
CA SER A 105 -6.26 12.79 10.00
C SER A 105 -5.76 13.83 11.03
N VAL A 106 -5.59 15.08 10.59
CA VAL A 106 -5.27 16.19 11.52
C VAL A 106 -6.42 16.46 12.47
N HIS A 107 -7.67 16.21 12.05
CA HIS A 107 -8.86 16.22 12.90
C HIS A 107 -8.67 15.33 14.15
N ASP A 108 -8.28 14.07 13.95
CA ASP A 108 -8.09 13.10 15.04
C ASP A 108 -6.89 13.47 15.91
N ILE A 109 -5.82 14.03 15.31
CA ILE A 109 -4.66 14.55 16.08
C ILE A 109 -5.11 15.68 17.02
N LEU A 110 -5.84 16.67 16.51
CA LEU A 110 -6.32 17.80 17.33
C LEU A 110 -7.26 17.31 18.44
N ARG A 111 -8.17 16.38 18.12
CA ARG A 111 -9.07 15.78 19.11
C ARG A 111 -8.31 14.99 20.18
N GLY A 112 -7.28 14.22 19.79
CA GLY A 112 -6.40 13.52 20.73
C GLY A 112 -5.56 14.46 21.60
N LEU A 113 -5.01 15.55 21.05
CA LEU A 113 -4.29 16.57 21.81
C LEU A 113 -5.19 17.31 22.81
N ALA A 114 -6.48 17.46 22.49
CA ALA A 114 -7.50 18.03 23.37
C ALA A 114 -8.12 17.00 24.35
N ASP A 115 -7.52 15.81 24.49
CA ASP A 115 -7.99 14.73 25.38
C ASP A 115 -9.46 14.34 25.14
N ASN A 116 -9.85 14.27 23.86
CA ASN A 116 -11.23 14.01 23.40
C ASN A 116 -12.25 15.01 23.98
N SER A 117 -11.87 16.27 24.07
CA SER A 117 -12.70 17.38 24.56
C SER A 117 -14.09 17.35 23.91
N LYS A 118 -15.12 17.58 24.75
CA LYS A 118 -16.52 17.76 24.31
C LYS A 118 -16.95 19.23 24.35
N ASN A 119 -15.98 20.14 24.37
CA ASN A 119 -16.25 21.56 24.34
C ASN A 119 -16.98 21.93 23.04
N ALA A 120 -18.10 22.65 23.17
CA ALA A 120 -18.98 22.97 22.03
C ALA A 120 -18.29 23.86 20.98
N ASP A 121 -17.44 24.80 21.39
CA ASP A 121 -16.72 25.69 20.47
C ASP A 121 -15.62 24.92 19.72
N PHE A 122 -14.95 23.99 20.40
CA PHE A 122 -13.94 23.12 19.81
C PHE A 122 -14.56 22.18 18.75
N GLU A 123 -15.68 21.51 19.08
CA GLU A 123 -16.38 20.62 18.14
C GLU A 123 -16.97 21.39 16.95
N LYS A 124 -17.48 22.60 17.17
CA LYS A 124 -17.97 23.48 16.12
C LYS A 124 -16.85 23.91 15.17
N ALA A 125 -15.67 24.23 15.70
CA ALA A 125 -14.52 24.62 14.90
C ALA A 125 -14.00 23.44 14.04
N LEU A 126 -13.96 22.22 14.61
CA LEU A 126 -13.61 21.01 13.86
C LEU A 126 -14.61 20.75 12.71
N ALA A 127 -15.92 20.82 12.99
CA ALA A 127 -16.95 20.59 11.97
C ALA A 127 -16.92 21.66 10.85
N GLN A 128 -16.59 22.91 11.17
CA GLN A 128 -16.41 23.95 10.15
C GLN A 128 -15.15 23.73 9.31
N ALA A 129 -14.05 23.30 9.92
CA ALA A 129 -12.81 22.96 9.21
C ALA A 129 -13.05 21.78 8.26
N ASP A 130 -13.77 20.73 8.69
CA ASP A 130 -14.14 19.58 7.86
C ASP A 130 -14.96 19.98 6.62
N LYS A 131 -15.89 20.93 6.78
CA LYS A 131 -16.70 21.44 5.66
C LYS A 131 -15.86 22.25 4.69
N ARG A 132 -15.05 23.19 5.19
CA ARG A 132 -14.22 24.08 4.37
C ARG A 132 -13.08 23.37 3.67
N LEU A 133 -12.56 22.27 4.23
CA LEU A 133 -11.49 21.47 3.60
C LEU A 133 -11.89 20.94 2.21
N ARG A 134 -13.19 20.76 1.94
CA ARG A 134 -13.70 20.32 0.62
C ARG A 134 -13.77 21.46 -0.41
N GLU A 135 -13.69 22.71 0.05
CA GLU A 135 -13.91 23.90 -0.75
C GLU A 135 -12.62 24.71 -1.01
N THR A 136 -11.51 24.39 -0.30
CA THR A 136 -10.25 25.15 -0.35
C THR A 136 -9.02 24.25 -0.31
N ASP A 137 -7.89 24.74 -0.84
CA ASP A 137 -6.59 24.08 -0.81
C ASP A 137 -5.78 24.41 0.46
N GLN A 138 -6.39 25.09 1.44
CA GLN A 138 -5.72 25.44 2.69
C GLN A 138 -5.48 24.21 3.58
N SER A 139 -4.46 24.28 4.46
CA SER A 139 -4.19 23.19 5.38
C SER A 139 -5.31 23.07 6.44
N TYR A 140 -5.64 21.83 6.83
CA TYR A 140 -6.68 21.59 7.84
C TYR A 140 -6.45 22.37 9.14
N ILE A 141 -5.19 22.47 9.58
CA ILE A 141 -4.84 23.17 10.82
C ILE A 141 -5.09 24.70 10.72
N ASP A 142 -4.89 25.28 9.53
CA ASP A 142 -5.18 26.71 9.30
C ASP A 142 -6.68 26.95 9.33
N LEU A 143 -7.45 26.10 8.63
CA LEU A 143 -8.91 26.16 8.64
C LEU A 143 -9.50 26.00 10.04
N PHE A 144 -8.92 25.11 10.85
CA PHE A 144 -9.33 24.92 12.23
C PHE A 144 -9.07 26.17 13.08
N PHE A 145 -7.89 26.78 12.99
CA PHE A 145 -7.58 27.98 13.78
C PHE A 145 -8.44 29.16 13.36
N GLU A 146 -8.68 29.38 12.07
CA GLU A 146 -9.60 30.42 11.59
C GLU A 146 -11.03 30.19 12.13
N ALA A 147 -11.53 28.95 12.04
CA ALA A 147 -12.86 28.62 12.56
C ALA A 147 -12.96 28.77 14.09
N PHE A 148 -11.89 28.42 14.82
CA PHE A 148 -11.86 28.55 16.26
C PHE A 148 -11.76 30.00 16.72
N GLU A 149 -10.97 30.84 16.05
CA GLU A 149 -10.90 32.29 16.34
C GLU A 149 -12.26 32.97 16.18
N ALA A 150 -13.07 32.54 15.21
CA ALA A 150 -14.42 33.04 15.02
C ALA A 150 -15.38 32.75 16.19
N THR A 151 -15.07 31.79 17.06
CA THR A 151 -15.88 31.50 18.27
C THR A 151 -15.59 32.41 19.43
N GLY A 152 -14.43 33.12 19.43
CA GLY A 152 -13.96 33.99 20.55
C GLY A 152 -13.47 33.20 21.77
N ALA A 153 -13.43 31.89 21.72
CA ALA A 153 -12.99 31.03 22.82
C ALA A 153 -11.45 30.97 22.95
N LYS A 154 -10.94 30.47 24.08
CA LYS A 154 -9.51 30.36 24.37
C LYS A 154 -9.02 28.93 24.11
N LEU A 155 -8.01 28.77 23.25
CA LEU A 155 -7.33 27.48 23.01
C LEU A 155 -6.65 26.92 24.27
N ALA A 156 -6.15 27.79 25.14
CA ALA A 156 -5.49 27.46 26.42
C ALA A 156 -6.46 27.01 27.53
N SER A 157 -7.76 26.83 27.23
CA SER A 157 -8.74 26.34 28.21
C SER A 157 -8.37 24.92 28.68
N ALA A 158 -8.63 24.66 30.00
CA ALA A 158 -8.29 23.35 30.59
C ALA A 158 -9.03 22.17 29.99
N ASP A 159 -10.18 22.42 29.41
CA ASP A 159 -11.01 21.45 28.72
C ASP A 159 -10.67 21.27 27.21
N ILE A 160 -9.68 22.03 26.71
CA ILE A 160 -9.19 21.92 25.32
C ILE A 160 -7.69 21.58 25.37
N PHE A 161 -6.78 22.53 25.13
CA PHE A 161 -5.34 22.28 25.08
C PHE A 161 -4.59 22.62 26.38
N GLY A 162 -5.23 23.26 27.36
CA GLY A 162 -4.69 23.48 28.72
C GLY A 162 -4.78 22.24 29.63
N ASN A 163 -4.92 21.05 29.04
CA ASN A 163 -5.08 19.77 29.73
C ASN A 163 -3.76 19.25 30.35
N LYS A 164 -3.83 18.18 31.15
CA LYS A 164 -2.67 17.59 31.85
C LYS A 164 -1.51 17.24 30.91
N THR A 165 -1.81 16.78 29.70
CA THR A 165 -0.82 16.31 28.72
C THR A 165 0.04 17.45 28.17
N LEU A 166 -0.54 18.64 28.01
CA LEU A 166 0.11 19.82 27.46
C LEU A 166 0.44 20.91 28.52
N SER A 167 0.12 20.67 29.80
CA SER A 167 0.29 21.63 30.89
C SER A 167 1.72 22.13 31.09
N SER A 168 2.73 21.38 30.66
CA SER A 168 4.13 21.80 30.68
C SER A 168 4.48 22.84 29.60
N GLN A 169 3.65 23.00 28.57
CA GLN A 169 3.90 23.86 27.41
C GLN A 169 2.81 24.92 27.22
N ILE A 170 1.59 24.64 27.65
CA ILE A 170 0.43 25.54 27.52
C ILE A 170 -0.09 25.91 28.93
N THR A 171 -0.02 27.19 29.25
CA THR A 171 -0.58 27.72 30.51
C THR A 171 -1.90 28.43 30.23
N PRO A 172 -2.86 28.46 31.18
CA PRO A 172 -4.18 29.11 31.00
C PRO A 172 -4.14 30.59 30.64
N GLN A 173 -3.01 31.26 30.88
CA GLN A 173 -2.82 32.68 30.59
C GLN A 173 -2.42 32.95 29.13
N MET A 174 -1.99 31.95 28.38
CA MET A 174 -1.55 32.10 26.99
C MET A 174 -2.68 32.55 26.07
N SER A 175 -2.35 33.45 25.14
CA SER A 175 -3.25 33.83 24.05
C SER A 175 -3.32 32.76 22.96
N ASN A 176 -4.38 32.77 22.13
CA ASN A 176 -4.52 31.86 21.02
C ASN A 176 -3.31 31.93 20.07
N SER A 177 -2.77 33.10 19.79
CA SER A 177 -1.58 33.29 18.96
C SER A 177 -0.30 32.65 19.52
N GLN A 178 -0.20 32.52 20.86
CA GLN A 178 0.92 31.82 21.52
C GLN A 178 0.74 30.31 21.54
N VAL A 179 -0.50 29.82 21.56
CA VAL A 179 -0.84 28.39 21.58
C VAL A 179 -0.74 27.77 20.18
N GLN A 180 -1.15 28.48 19.13
CA GLN A 180 -1.14 27.98 17.74
C GLN A 180 0.19 27.37 17.29
N PRO A 181 1.37 28.02 17.46
CA PRO A 181 2.64 27.43 17.03
C PRO A 181 3.02 26.18 17.84
N ILE A 182 2.59 26.06 19.08
CA ILE A 182 2.80 24.86 19.91
C ILE A 182 1.98 23.70 19.35
N ILE A 183 0.71 23.94 19.02
CA ILE A 183 -0.17 22.92 18.46
C ILE A 183 0.30 22.52 17.06
N ARG A 184 0.72 23.47 16.20
CA ARG A 184 1.30 23.13 14.88
C ARG A 184 2.48 22.17 15.03
N ARG A 185 3.43 22.47 15.90
CA ARG A 185 4.57 21.59 16.17
C ARG A 185 4.12 20.21 16.66
N LYS A 186 3.12 20.13 17.54
CA LYS A 186 2.59 18.87 18.04
C LYS A 186 1.90 18.03 16.93
N VAL A 187 1.21 18.68 16.02
CA VAL A 187 0.63 18.02 14.83
C VAL A 187 1.75 17.47 13.95
N ASP A 188 2.81 18.23 13.67
CA ASP A 188 3.95 17.79 12.87
C ASP A 188 4.72 16.63 13.53
N GLU A 189 4.89 16.66 14.85
CA GLU A 189 5.45 15.56 15.65
C GLU A 189 4.59 14.29 15.52
N SER A 190 3.26 14.43 15.58
CA SER A 190 2.31 13.31 15.44
C SER A 190 2.34 12.71 14.03
N ILE A 191 2.36 13.55 12.99
CA ILE A 191 2.51 13.09 11.58
C ILE A 191 3.86 12.36 11.39
N SER A 192 4.92 12.86 12.03
CA SER A 192 6.24 12.22 11.97
C SER A 192 6.25 10.87 12.68
N SER A 193 5.58 10.77 13.82
CA SER A 193 5.36 9.50 14.52
C SER A 193 4.54 8.52 13.69
N ALA A 194 3.46 8.97 13.04
CA ALA A 194 2.66 8.16 12.14
C ALA A 194 3.50 7.59 10.98
N PHE A 195 4.35 8.41 10.38
CA PHE A 195 5.27 8.01 9.33
C PHE A 195 6.22 6.87 9.79
N GLU A 196 6.81 6.99 10.98
CA GLU A 196 7.71 5.97 11.51
C GLU A 196 6.97 4.65 11.84
N VAL A 197 5.73 4.75 12.35
CA VAL A 197 4.90 3.55 12.60
C VAL A 197 4.54 2.86 11.29
N LEU A 198 4.10 3.61 10.27
CA LEU A 198 3.79 3.06 8.93
C LEU A 198 5.03 2.41 8.31
N ARG A 199 6.20 3.06 8.41
CA ARG A 199 7.47 2.50 7.93
C ARG A 199 7.78 1.16 8.58
N LYS A 200 7.71 1.07 9.92
CA LYS A 200 7.94 -0.19 10.65
C LYS A 200 6.96 -1.30 10.25
N ARG A 201 5.70 -0.97 9.99
CA ARG A 201 4.69 -1.93 9.52
C ARG A 201 5.02 -2.47 8.14
N ILE A 202 5.36 -1.57 7.23
CA ILE A 202 5.64 -1.90 5.83
C ILE A 202 6.94 -2.71 5.71
N ASP A 203 7.98 -2.34 6.46
CA ASP A 203 9.26 -3.09 6.47
C ASP A 203 9.07 -4.56 6.89
N LYS A 204 8.05 -4.84 7.72
CA LYS A 204 7.73 -6.19 8.19
C LYS A 204 6.68 -6.93 7.34
N PHE A 205 6.08 -6.25 6.37
CA PHE A 205 5.05 -6.83 5.50
C PHE A 205 5.61 -7.85 4.49
N GLY A 206 6.93 -7.88 4.32
CA GLY A 206 7.60 -8.81 3.41
C GLY A 206 7.58 -8.39 1.94
N VAL A 207 7.19 -7.15 1.63
CA VAL A 207 7.35 -6.58 0.30
C VAL A 207 8.80 -6.14 0.12
N THR A 208 9.40 -6.56 -0.97
CA THR A 208 10.76 -6.15 -1.32
C THR A 208 10.79 -4.68 -1.69
N ASN A 209 11.45 -3.87 -0.87
CA ASN A 209 11.77 -2.47 -1.16
C ASN A 209 10.57 -1.51 -1.20
N PRO A 210 9.86 -1.32 -0.10
CA PRO A 210 8.86 -0.27 -0.02
C PRO A 210 9.53 1.11 -0.11
N ASP A 211 8.94 2.04 -0.84
CA ASP A 211 9.34 3.45 -0.84
C ASP A 211 8.26 4.27 -0.13
N ILE A 212 8.65 4.94 0.96
CA ILE A 212 7.73 5.72 1.79
C ILE A 212 8.25 7.14 1.89
N LYS A 213 7.42 8.10 1.53
CA LYS A 213 7.78 9.52 1.51
C LYS A 213 6.68 10.39 2.09
N LYS A 214 7.07 11.42 2.86
CA LYS A 214 6.16 12.51 3.21
C LYS A 214 6.00 13.45 2.00
N LEU A 215 4.77 13.84 1.68
CA LEU A 215 4.46 14.76 0.60
C LEU A 215 4.26 16.18 1.19
N GLY A 216 5.37 16.91 1.31
CA GLY A 216 5.37 18.26 1.90
C GLY A 216 4.87 18.30 3.35
N ASN A 217 4.24 19.40 3.74
CA ASN A 217 3.66 19.60 5.09
C ASN A 217 2.15 19.32 5.15
N SER A 218 1.59 18.69 4.12
CA SER A 218 0.15 18.44 3.99
C SER A 218 -0.37 17.28 4.86
N GLY A 219 0.49 16.59 5.61
CA GLY A 219 0.14 15.35 6.33
C GLY A 219 -0.09 14.14 5.41
N ARG A 220 0.27 14.26 4.11
CA ARG A 220 0.19 13.17 3.15
C ARG A 220 1.46 12.33 3.13
N ILE A 221 1.28 11.01 3.02
CA ILE A 221 2.36 10.03 2.95
C ILE A 221 2.13 9.17 1.71
N SER A 222 3.10 9.17 0.79
CA SER A 222 3.12 8.27 -0.36
C SER A 222 3.81 6.97 0.02
N VAL A 223 3.18 5.85 -0.31
CA VAL A 223 3.67 4.49 -0.06
C VAL A 223 3.66 3.73 -1.37
N GLU A 224 4.83 3.38 -1.87
CA GLU A 224 4.99 2.54 -3.06
C GLU A 224 5.42 1.13 -2.64
N LEU A 225 4.66 0.12 -3.04
CA LEU A 225 4.88 -1.28 -2.69
C LEU A 225 5.03 -2.13 -3.97
N PRO A 226 6.25 -2.19 -4.54
CA PRO A 226 6.50 -2.99 -5.74
C PRO A 226 6.31 -4.49 -5.44
N GLY A 227 5.63 -5.19 -6.35
CA GLY A 227 5.39 -6.62 -6.24
C GLY A 227 4.37 -7.04 -5.18
N ALA A 228 3.65 -6.08 -4.56
CA ALA A 228 2.55 -6.40 -3.67
C ALA A 228 1.39 -7.01 -4.46
N LYS A 229 1.00 -8.24 -4.11
CA LYS A 229 -0.04 -9.00 -4.82
C LYS A 229 -1.41 -8.86 -4.19
N ASP A 230 -1.49 -8.88 -2.86
CA ASP A 230 -2.74 -8.72 -2.10
C ASP A 230 -2.97 -7.26 -1.75
N ILE A 231 -3.68 -6.56 -2.63
CA ILE A 231 -3.98 -5.13 -2.51
C ILE A 231 -4.88 -4.85 -1.31
N SER A 232 -5.85 -5.75 -1.04
CA SER A 232 -6.80 -5.58 0.07
C SER A 232 -6.09 -5.67 1.42
N ARG A 233 -5.18 -6.64 1.56
CA ARG A 233 -4.34 -6.81 2.74
C ARG A 233 -3.44 -5.59 2.98
N VAL A 234 -2.80 -5.07 1.92
CA VAL A 234 -2.01 -3.84 1.99
C VAL A 234 -2.83 -2.66 2.49
N LYS A 235 -4.00 -2.43 1.89
CA LYS A 235 -4.89 -1.32 2.28
C LYS A 235 -5.30 -1.42 3.74
N ASN A 236 -5.72 -2.60 4.18
CA ASN A 236 -6.10 -2.84 5.58
C ASN A 236 -4.94 -2.56 6.54
N LEU A 237 -3.73 -3.03 6.22
CA LEU A 237 -2.54 -2.80 7.04
C LEU A 237 -2.19 -1.31 7.18
N LEU A 238 -2.32 -0.56 6.09
CA LEU A 238 -2.00 0.86 6.05
C LEU A 238 -3.03 1.72 6.80
N GLN A 239 -4.32 1.37 6.70
CA GLN A 239 -5.42 2.11 7.34
C GLN A 239 -5.64 1.74 8.80
N SER A 240 -5.25 0.53 9.23
CA SER A 240 -5.40 0.09 10.63
C SER A 240 -4.69 1.04 11.58
N THR A 241 -5.43 1.59 12.55
CA THR A 241 -4.82 2.44 13.59
C THR A 241 -4.03 1.62 14.61
N ALA A 242 -4.24 0.28 14.63
CA ALA A 242 -3.67 -0.65 15.60
C ALA A 242 -4.01 -0.29 17.05
N GLN A 243 -5.19 0.23 17.26
CA GLN A 243 -5.69 0.50 18.61
C GLN A 243 -6.12 -0.81 19.26
N LEU A 244 -5.15 -1.47 19.91
CA LEU A 244 -5.42 -2.66 20.69
C LEU A 244 -6.03 -2.28 22.03
N GLU A 245 -7.13 -2.94 22.39
CA GLU A 245 -7.86 -2.74 23.63
C GLU A 245 -8.25 -4.11 24.22
N PHE A 246 -8.18 -4.23 25.55
CA PHE A 246 -8.62 -5.41 26.27
C PHE A 246 -9.83 -5.05 27.13
N TRP A 247 -10.95 -5.73 26.88
CA TRP A 247 -12.22 -5.44 27.51
C TRP A 247 -12.80 -6.67 28.21
N GLU A 248 -13.39 -6.50 29.37
CA GLU A 248 -14.28 -7.52 29.92
C GLU A 248 -15.54 -7.62 29.04
N THR A 249 -16.10 -8.81 28.87
CA THR A 249 -17.37 -9.00 28.14
C THR A 249 -18.51 -9.27 29.06
N PHE A 250 -19.70 -8.86 28.66
CA PHE A 250 -20.95 -9.40 29.19
C PHE A 250 -21.22 -10.77 28.56
N LYS A 251 -22.10 -11.56 29.18
CA LYS A 251 -22.59 -12.83 28.65
C LYS A 251 -23.86 -12.61 27.83
N ALA A 252 -24.14 -13.46 26.84
CA ALA A 252 -25.35 -13.37 26.03
C ALA A 252 -26.63 -13.45 26.89
N SER A 253 -26.59 -14.27 27.95
CA SER A 253 -27.72 -14.41 28.94
C SER A 253 -28.10 -13.09 29.60
N ASP A 254 -27.16 -12.18 29.82
CA ASP A 254 -27.39 -10.89 30.50
C ASP A 254 -28.34 -9.99 29.69
N PHE A 255 -28.43 -10.19 28.38
CA PHE A 255 -29.26 -9.40 27.48
C PHE A 255 -30.60 -10.02 27.09
N THR A 256 -30.92 -11.25 27.52
CA THR A 256 -32.11 -12.00 27.09
C THR A 256 -33.41 -11.21 27.40
N MET A 257 -33.53 -10.69 28.62
CA MET A 257 -34.72 -9.94 29.05
C MET A 257 -34.78 -8.59 28.31
N PHE A 258 -33.65 -7.89 28.17
CA PHE A 258 -33.57 -6.61 27.46
C PHE A 258 -33.97 -6.76 25.97
N PHE A 259 -33.47 -7.76 25.27
CA PHE A 259 -33.82 -8.00 23.87
C PHE A 259 -35.30 -8.38 23.70
N GLY A 260 -35.88 -9.15 24.63
CA GLY A 260 -37.33 -9.45 24.63
C GLY A 260 -38.18 -8.20 24.75
N GLN A 261 -37.83 -7.30 25.69
CA GLN A 261 -38.54 -6.03 25.89
C GLN A 261 -38.34 -5.08 24.71
N LEU A 262 -37.11 -4.98 24.17
CA LEU A 262 -36.81 -4.15 23.04
C LEU A 262 -37.53 -4.61 21.76
N ASN A 263 -37.57 -5.94 21.50
CA ASN A 263 -38.30 -6.48 20.36
C ASN A 263 -39.82 -6.18 20.47
N ALA A 264 -40.41 -6.33 21.65
CA ALA A 264 -41.84 -5.99 21.88
C ALA A 264 -42.10 -4.49 21.65
N ALA A 265 -41.22 -3.61 22.11
CA ALA A 265 -41.35 -2.17 21.90
C ALA A 265 -41.24 -1.79 20.40
N LEU A 266 -40.32 -2.43 19.66
CA LEU A 266 -40.15 -2.24 18.22
C LEU A 266 -41.35 -2.76 17.44
N GLN A 267 -41.94 -3.89 17.84
CA GLN A 267 -43.18 -4.41 17.24
C GLN A 267 -44.37 -3.46 17.45
N ALA A 268 -44.50 -2.89 18.64
CA ALA A 268 -45.58 -1.93 18.94
C ALA A 268 -45.43 -0.64 18.10
N LYS A 269 -44.20 -0.25 17.75
CA LYS A 269 -43.91 0.94 16.92
C LYS A 269 -44.13 0.69 15.43
N GLU A 270 -43.89 -0.51 14.93
CA GLU A 270 -44.10 -0.91 13.54
C GLU A 270 -45.52 -1.38 13.23
N ALA A 271 -46.36 -1.60 14.26
CA ALA A 271 -47.77 -1.91 14.05
C ALA A 271 -48.50 -0.68 13.47
N PRO A 272 -49.23 -0.80 12.37
CA PRO A 272 -50.01 0.31 11.84
C PRO A 272 -51.06 0.73 12.83
N ALA A 273 -51.15 2.02 13.14
CA ALA A 273 -52.16 2.62 14.00
C ALA A 273 -53.57 2.25 13.46
N LYS A 274 -54.24 1.28 14.10
CA LYS A 274 -55.67 1.04 13.92
C LYS A 274 -56.39 1.93 14.91
N ALA A 275 -57.35 2.70 14.33
CA ALA A 275 -58.19 3.62 15.01
C ALA A 275 -58.93 2.99 16.20
N GLU A 276 -59.08 3.79 17.26
CA GLU A 276 -59.88 3.57 18.44
C GLU A 276 -61.36 3.37 18.04
N GLU A 277 -61.98 2.37 18.61
CA GLU A 277 -63.35 2.50 19.21
C GLU A 277 -63.69 1.31 20.10
N THR A 278 -64.21 1.70 21.27
CA THR A 278 -65.06 1.06 22.24
C THR A 278 -64.59 0.02 23.24
N THR A 279 -64.37 0.53 24.46
CA THR A 279 -64.88 0.29 25.85
C THR A 279 -65.01 -1.14 26.39
N PRO A 280 -65.03 -1.29 27.76
CA PRO A 280 -64.19 -2.26 28.42
C PRO A 280 -64.98 -3.45 29.04
N ALA A 281 -64.33 -4.55 29.26
CA ALA A 281 -64.79 -5.57 30.21
C ALA A 281 -63.63 -6.02 31.09
N GLN A 282 -63.80 -5.71 32.37
CA GLN A 282 -63.07 -6.25 33.49
C GLN A 282 -63.15 -7.77 33.52
N THR A 283 -62.00 -8.43 33.76
CA THR A 283 -62.00 -9.68 34.51
C THR A 283 -60.68 -9.79 35.30
N THR A 284 -60.87 -9.65 36.58
CA THR A 284 -59.97 -9.95 37.68
C THR A 284 -59.66 -11.41 37.71
N THR A 285 -58.40 -11.86 37.79
CA THR A 285 -58.02 -13.10 38.45
C THR A 285 -56.59 -13.03 39.01
N THR A 286 -56.57 -12.91 40.26
CA THR A 286 -55.73 -13.43 41.40
C THR A 286 -54.37 -14.06 41.08
N VAL A 287 -53.38 -13.47 41.72
CA VAL A 287 -52.01 -13.95 41.96
C VAL A 287 -52.12 -15.17 42.87
N THR A 288 -51.42 -16.24 42.57
CA THR A 288 -50.96 -17.19 43.57
C THR A 288 -49.48 -17.50 43.39
N ASP A 289 -48.74 -17.12 44.40
CA ASP A 289 -47.35 -17.51 44.62
C ASP A 289 -47.21 -19.05 44.72
N THR A 290 -46.22 -19.58 44.01
CA THR A 290 -45.55 -20.81 44.47
C THR A 290 -44.10 -20.84 43.99
N LEU A 291 -43.23 -20.79 44.99
CA LEU A 291 -41.82 -21.16 44.88
C LEU A 291 -41.69 -22.62 44.41
N ALA A 292 -40.83 -22.87 43.47
CA ALA A 292 -40.06 -24.12 43.40
C ALA A 292 -38.78 -23.94 42.62
N THR A 293 -37.72 -24.11 43.29
CA THR A 293 -36.33 -24.33 42.93
C THR A 293 -36.13 -25.54 42.00
N ALA A 294 -35.12 -25.45 41.16
CA ALA A 294 -34.46 -26.51 40.37
C ALA A 294 -35.02 -26.82 38.98
N ALA A 295 -34.33 -26.28 37.96
CA ALA A 295 -33.95 -26.99 36.74
C ALA A 295 -33.33 -25.98 35.73
N THR A 296 -32.07 -25.66 35.90
CA THR A 296 -31.36 -24.67 35.04
C THR A 296 -30.65 -25.29 33.83
N ASP A 297 -30.85 -26.56 33.53
CA ASP A 297 -30.11 -27.27 32.47
C ASP A 297 -30.96 -27.75 31.26
N SER A 298 -32.28 -27.66 31.34
CA SER A 298 -33.15 -28.15 30.25
C SER A 298 -33.77 -27.06 29.39
N LEU A 299 -33.73 -25.78 29.80
CA LEU A 299 -34.34 -24.68 29.03
C LEU A 299 -33.49 -24.20 27.83
N ALA A 300 -32.19 -24.37 27.91
CA ALA A 300 -31.29 -24.02 26.79
C ALA A 300 -31.36 -25.05 25.62
N ARG A 301 -31.67 -26.30 25.92
CA ARG A 301 -31.86 -27.36 24.92
C ARG A 301 -33.19 -27.22 24.17
N ASN A 302 -34.25 -26.83 24.83
CA ASN A 302 -35.58 -26.72 24.21
C ASN A 302 -35.73 -25.53 23.24
N GLN A 303 -34.95 -24.47 23.42
CA GLN A 303 -34.99 -23.32 22.49
C GLN A 303 -34.20 -23.57 21.17
N VAL A 304 -33.19 -24.43 21.19
CA VAL A 304 -32.51 -24.88 19.98
C VAL A 304 -33.37 -25.85 19.16
N ASP A 305 -34.09 -26.74 19.84
CA ASP A 305 -35.02 -27.69 19.21
C ASP A 305 -36.26 -26.98 18.65
N GLU A 306 -36.76 -25.92 19.29
CA GLU A 306 -37.90 -25.14 18.79
C GLU A 306 -37.51 -24.25 17.58
N LEU A 307 -36.28 -23.80 17.45
CA LEU A 307 -35.76 -23.09 16.26
C LEU A 307 -35.44 -24.05 15.10
N LEU A 308 -35.08 -25.30 15.39
CA LEU A 308 -34.84 -26.34 14.39
C LEU A 308 -36.17 -26.97 13.87
N SER A 309 -37.21 -27.05 14.69
CA SER A 309 -38.51 -27.63 14.32
C SER A 309 -39.37 -26.70 13.47
N LYS A 310 -39.14 -25.39 13.42
CA LYS A 310 -39.88 -24.43 12.57
C LYS A 310 -39.54 -24.47 11.07
N THR A 311 -38.64 -25.36 10.62
CA THR A 311 -38.18 -25.44 9.24
C THR A 311 -38.64 -26.67 8.45
N THR A 312 -39.58 -27.47 8.98
CA THR A 312 -40.03 -28.66 8.27
C THR A 312 -41.57 -28.81 8.33
N GLU A 313 -42.31 -27.83 7.80
CA GLU A 313 -43.65 -28.08 7.30
C GLU A 313 -44.06 -26.97 6.30
N GLU A 314 -43.83 -27.25 5.00
CA GLU A 314 -44.72 -26.71 3.97
C GLU A 314 -46.07 -27.41 4.07
N LYS A 315 -47.04 -26.76 4.66
CA LYS A 315 -48.48 -27.02 4.37
C LYS A 315 -49.19 -25.70 4.16
N LYS A 316 -49.73 -25.59 2.96
CA LYS A 316 -50.73 -24.61 2.53
C LYS A 316 -51.86 -24.48 3.54
N ASP A 317 -52.23 -23.22 3.65
CA ASP A 317 -53.53 -22.64 3.92
C ASP A 317 -53.75 -21.91 5.24
N THR A 318 -54.24 -20.69 5.02
CA THR A 318 -54.87 -19.71 5.90
C THR A 318 -54.00 -18.68 6.58
N LEU A 319 -54.04 -17.48 5.97
CA LEU A 319 -53.56 -16.18 6.38
C LEU A 319 -53.91 -15.79 7.83
N ALA A 320 -52.91 -15.81 8.69
CA ALA A 320 -52.75 -14.80 9.73
C ALA A 320 -51.48 -14.04 9.39
N PRO A 321 -51.40 -12.71 9.51
CA PRO A 321 -50.19 -11.97 9.19
C PRO A 321 -49.10 -12.43 10.17
N ALA A 322 -48.01 -12.99 9.65
CA ALA A 322 -46.82 -13.38 10.42
C ALA A 322 -46.38 -12.16 11.24
N GLN A 323 -46.43 -12.28 12.54
CA GLN A 323 -46.02 -11.23 13.46
C GLN A 323 -44.53 -10.98 13.24
N LYS A 324 -44.19 -9.86 12.61
CA LYS A 324 -42.79 -9.46 12.38
C LYS A 324 -42.05 -9.27 13.69
N ASN A 325 -40.92 -9.89 13.85
CA ASN A 325 -40.03 -9.74 14.99
C ASN A 325 -38.81 -8.87 14.60
N PRO A 326 -38.95 -7.53 14.59
CA PRO A 326 -37.97 -6.64 13.98
C PRO A 326 -36.52 -6.86 14.40
N LEU A 327 -36.30 -7.23 15.69
CA LEU A 327 -34.98 -7.50 16.24
C LEU A 327 -34.57 -8.97 16.03
N TYR A 328 -35.46 -9.92 16.35
CA TYR A 328 -35.13 -11.36 16.28
C TYR A 328 -35.00 -11.88 14.85
N ASP A 329 -35.66 -11.27 13.86
CA ASP A 329 -35.52 -11.63 12.46
C ASP A 329 -34.10 -11.33 11.91
N LEU A 330 -33.29 -10.49 12.62
CA LEU A 330 -31.91 -10.21 12.28
C LEU A 330 -30.93 -11.27 12.80
N PHE A 331 -31.33 -12.07 13.84
CA PHE A 331 -30.48 -13.12 14.38
C PHE A 331 -30.43 -14.31 13.43
N GLN A 332 -29.24 -14.64 12.94
CA GLN A 332 -29.03 -15.79 12.04
C GLN A 332 -28.67 -17.06 12.81
N LEU A 333 -27.79 -16.91 13.82
CA LEU A 333 -27.28 -17.99 14.65
C LEU A 333 -27.03 -17.46 16.06
N THR A 334 -27.20 -18.32 17.08
CA THR A 334 -26.90 -18.01 18.50
C THR A 334 -26.04 -19.12 19.10
N GLN A 335 -25.11 -18.76 19.98
CA GLN A 335 -24.39 -19.69 20.84
C GLN A 335 -25.04 -19.66 22.21
N GLY A 336 -24.92 -20.72 23.02
CA GLY A 336 -25.61 -20.83 24.31
C GLY A 336 -25.37 -19.64 25.26
N GLY A 337 -26.23 -19.49 26.29
CA GLY A 337 -26.34 -18.30 27.14
C GLY A 337 -25.05 -17.81 27.85
N ASN A 338 -24.05 -18.67 28.04
CA ASN A 338 -22.75 -18.31 28.63
C ASN A 338 -21.72 -17.82 27.62
N SER A 339 -22.07 -17.76 26.32
CA SER A 339 -21.19 -17.24 25.29
C SER A 339 -20.90 -15.74 25.49
N PRO A 340 -19.68 -15.24 25.22
CA PRO A 340 -19.40 -13.81 25.15
C PRO A 340 -20.03 -13.17 23.90
N SER A 341 -20.34 -13.98 22.87
CA SER A 341 -21.02 -13.54 21.64
C SER A 341 -22.53 -13.60 21.83
N ILE A 342 -23.21 -12.48 21.61
CA ILE A 342 -24.68 -12.36 21.72
C ILE A 342 -25.37 -13.13 20.60
N GLY A 343 -24.80 -13.12 19.40
CA GLY A 343 -25.33 -13.80 18.23
C GLY A 343 -24.61 -13.40 16.95
N TYR A 344 -25.00 -14.06 15.84
CA TYR A 344 -24.46 -13.85 14.49
C TYR A 344 -25.48 -13.14 13.62
N PHE A 345 -25.03 -12.13 12.88
CA PHE A 345 -25.82 -11.25 12.04
C PHE A 345 -25.22 -11.16 10.65
N LEU A 346 -26.02 -10.85 9.64
CA LEU A 346 -25.49 -10.49 8.33
C LEU A 346 -24.79 -9.13 8.41
N ALA A 347 -23.64 -8.98 7.79
CA ALA A 347 -22.90 -7.72 7.76
C ALA A 347 -23.73 -6.58 7.14
N ALA A 348 -24.61 -6.91 6.18
CA ALA A 348 -25.55 -5.96 5.59
C ALA A 348 -26.56 -5.37 6.59
N ASP A 349 -26.89 -6.11 7.65
CA ASP A 349 -27.93 -5.73 8.64
C ASP A 349 -27.35 -4.99 9.86
N THR A 350 -26.04 -4.86 9.95
CA THR A 350 -25.35 -4.27 11.12
C THR A 350 -25.77 -2.84 11.41
N THR A 351 -25.96 -2.02 10.36
CA THR A 351 -26.41 -0.62 10.51
C THR A 351 -27.82 -0.57 11.12
N LYS A 352 -28.74 -1.42 10.66
CA LYS A 352 -30.11 -1.52 11.16
C LYS A 352 -30.11 -1.99 12.61
N LEU A 353 -29.32 -3.03 12.93
CA LEU A 353 -29.17 -3.53 14.30
C LEU A 353 -28.66 -2.45 15.25
N LEU A 354 -27.60 -1.72 14.87
CA LEU A 354 -27.07 -0.62 15.68
C LEU A 354 -28.08 0.51 15.88
N SER A 355 -28.91 0.81 14.86
CA SER A 355 -30.00 1.82 15.01
C SER A 355 -31.01 1.40 16.07
N TYR A 356 -31.34 0.11 16.18
CA TYR A 356 -32.21 -0.39 17.23
C TYR A 356 -31.53 -0.35 18.60
N LEU A 357 -30.28 -0.78 18.71
CA LEU A 357 -29.54 -0.85 19.99
C LEU A 357 -29.16 0.54 20.55
N ARG A 358 -29.02 1.55 19.71
CA ARG A 358 -28.68 2.93 20.09
C ARG A 358 -29.89 3.86 20.12
N GLY A 359 -31.05 3.38 19.69
CA GLY A 359 -32.30 4.13 19.65
C GLY A 359 -32.79 4.53 21.06
N ASP A 360 -33.73 5.47 21.11
CA ASP A 360 -34.26 5.99 22.38
C ASP A 360 -35.03 4.92 23.18
N GLU A 361 -35.68 3.98 22.51
CA GLU A 361 -36.33 2.85 23.16
C GLU A 361 -35.31 1.93 23.87
N ALA A 362 -34.20 1.63 23.21
CA ALA A 362 -33.15 0.85 23.81
C ALA A 362 -32.54 1.56 25.02
N LYS A 363 -32.31 2.86 24.96
CA LYS A 363 -31.79 3.65 26.09
C LYS A 363 -32.74 3.67 27.28
N ARG A 364 -34.07 3.71 27.01
CA ARG A 364 -35.12 3.70 28.04
C ARG A 364 -35.25 2.35 28.73
N LEU A 365 -35.17 1.25 27.95
CA LEU A 365 -35.34 -0.11 28.41
C LEU A 365 -34.08 -0.75 29.00
N MET A 366 -32.91 -0.14 28.76
CA MET A 366 -31.62 -0.71 29.21
C MET A 366 -31.52 -0.74 30.73
N PRO A 367 -31.32 -1.92 31.34
CA PRO A 367 -31.11 -2.07 32.79
C PRO A 367 -29.90 -1.22 33.25
N ALA A 368 -29.93 -0.77 34.51
CA ALA A 368 -28.87 0.07 35.07
C ALA A 368 -27.49 -0.61 35.02
N GLU A 369 -27.46 -1.94 35.17
CA GLU A 369 -26.27 -2.78 35.14
C GLU A 369 -25.63 -2.86 33.72
N LEU A 370 -26.45 -2.71 32.68
CA LEU A 370 -26.05 -2.81 31.29
C LEU A 370 -25.82 -1.43 30.61
N LYS A 371 -26.05 -0.30 31.31
CA LYS A 371 -25.93 1.04 30.76
C LYS A 371 -24.56 1.35 30.17
N ASN A 372 -23.51 0.72 30.69
CA ASN A 372 -22.12 0.91 30.21
C ASN A 372 -21.72 -0.16 29.17
N ALA A 373 -22.68 -0.88 28.58
CA ALA A 373 -22.38 -1.84 27.53
C ALA A 373 -22.05 -1.13 26.22
N LYS A 374 -20.86 -1.42 25.70
CA LYS A 374 -20.40 -0.97 24.37
C LYS A 374 -20.59 -2.13 23.38
N PHE A 375 -21.53 -1.98 22.44
CA PHE A 375 -21.75 -2.99 21.40
C PHE A 375 -20.72 -2.86 20.30
N VAL A 376 -20.01 -3.97 20.01
CA VAL A 376 -18.94 -4.05 19.02
C VAL A 376 -19.08 -5.35 18.23
N PHE A 377 -18.79 -5.31 16.94
CA PHE A 377 -18.82 -6.49 16.09
C PHE A 377 -17.50 -7.25 16.08
N GLY A 378 -17.59 -8.56 15.90
CA GLY A 378 -16.46 -9.43 15.64
C GLY A 378 -15.96 -9.34 14.19
N LYS A 379 -14.85 -10.04 13.91
CA LYS A 379 -14.28 -10.17 12.58
C LYS A 379 -15.29 -10.83 11.63
N PRO A 380 -15.50 -10.33 10.39
CA PRO A 380 -16.41 -10.94 9.44
C PRO A 380 -15.98 -12.35 9.03
N HIS A 381 -16.92 -13.30 9.11
CA HIS A 381 -16.77 -14.66 8.58
C HIS A 381 -17.22 -14.68 7.12
N LYS A 382 -16.32 -15.10 6.23
CA LYS A 382 -16.52 -15.18 4.79
C LYS A 382 -16.75 -16.61 4.33
N LEU A 383 -17.21 -16.79 3.10
CA LEU A 383 -17.41 -18.11 2.50
C LEU A 383 -16.14 -18.99 2.53
N ASP A 384 -14.95 -18.37 2.38
CA ASP A 384 -13.66 -19.06 2.46
C ASP A 384 -13.40 -19.69 3.84
N ASN A 385 -14.02 -19.13 4.89
CA ASN A 385 -13.91 -19.61 6.28
C ASN A 385 -15.10 -20.50 6.71
N LEU A 386 -15.93 -20.93 5.75
CA LEU A 386 -17.11 -21.76 6.00
C LEU A 386 -16.79 -22.97 6.91
N GLN A 387 -15.71 -23.67 6.67
CA GLN A 387 -15.36 -24.88 7.43
C GLN A 387 -15.01 -24.54 8.90
N GLN A 388 -14.35 -23.42 9.16
CA GLN A 388 -14.02 -22.97 10.51
C GLN A 388 -15.29 -22.59 11.29
N LEU A 389 -16.16 -21.78 10.66
CA LEU A 389 -17.43 -21.38 11.25
C LEU A 389 -18.35 -22.59 11.49
N TYR A 390 -18.39 -23.53 10.54
CA TYR A 390 -19.15 -24.76 10.67
C TYR A 390 -18.72 -25.58 11.90
N ARG A 391 -17.39 -25.72 12.12
CA ARG A 391 -16.83 -26.47 13.26
C ARG A 391 -17.13 -25.86 14.63
N LEU A 392 -17.34 -24.55 14.67
CA LEU A 392 -17.72 -23.85 15.90
C LEU A 392 -19.11 -24.28 16.42
N PHE A 393 -20.05 -24.58 15.49
CA PHE A 393 -21.42 -25.02 15.82
C PHE A 393 -21.60 -26.53 15.79
N MET A 394 -20.77 -27.22 14.97
CA MET A 394 -20.87 -28.68 14.76
C MET A 394 -19.52 -29.34 15.09
N PRO A 395 -19.27 -29.66 16.38
CA PRO A 395 -18.13 -30.46 16.78
C PRO A 395 -18.11 -31.83 16.09
N TYR A 396 -16.93 -32.41 15.90
CA TYR A 396 -16.75 -33.66 15.15
C TYR A 396 -17.56 -34.82 15.69
N GLU A 397 -17.66 -34.95 17.01
CA GLU A 397 -18.42 -35.98 17.70
C GLU A 397 -19.93 -35.84 17.45
N TYR A 398 -20.45 -34.60 17.41
CA TYR A 398 -21.87 -34.34 17.13
C TYR A 398 -22.22 -34.61 15.66
N GLU A 399 -21.33 -34.23 14.73
CA GLU A 399 -21.50 -34.50 13.31
C GLU A 399 -21.60 -35.99 13.00
N GLN A 400 -20.77 -36.83 13.64
CA GLN A 400 -20.84 -38.29 13.47
C GLN A 400 -22.17 -38.89 13.94
N ALA A 401 -22.74 -38.34 15.00
CA ALA A 401 -24.01 -38.82 15.57
C ALA A 401 -25.25 -38.32 14.77
N HIS A 402 -25.15 -37.16 14.08
CA HIS A 402 -26.29 -36.44 13.50
C HIS A 402 -25.97 -35.97 12.05
N ALA A 403 -25.48 -36.85 11.20
CA ALA A 403 -24.98 -36.52 9.86
C ALA A 403 -25.99 -35.79 8.94
N ALA A 404 -27.31 -36.10 9.04
CA ALA A 404 -28.32 -35.43 8.22
C ALA A 404 -28.53 -33.95 8.63
N GLU A 405 -28.62 -33.69 9.94
CA GLU A 405 -28.73 -32.33 10.49
C GLU A 405 -27.50 -31.52 10.20
N ALA A 406 -26.32 -32.11 10.31
CA ALA A 406 -25.03 -31.49 10.03
C ALA A 406 -24.92 -31.04 8.58
N LYS A 407 -25.44 -31.85 7.61
CA LYS A 407 -25.49 -31.48 6.20
C LYS A 407 -26.43 -30.29 5.95
N THR A 408 -27.65 -30.37 6.50
CA THR A 408 -28.64 -29.29 6.35
C THR A 408 -28.12 -27.96 6.95
N PHE A 409 -27.48 -28.03 8.13
CA PHE A 409 -26.87 -26.85 8.73
C PHE A 409 -25.75 -26.27 7.88
N LYS A 410 -24.89 -27.12 7.30
CA LYS A 410 -23.79 -26.68 6.40
C LYS A 410 -24.33 -25.98 5.15
N ASP A 411 -25.39 -26.54 4.53
CA ASP A 411 -26.03 -25.94 3.35
C ASP A 411 -26.69 -24.59 3.69
N ARG A 412 -27.36 -24.49 4.84
CA ARG A 412 -27.92 -23.23 5.36
C ARG A 412 -26.83 -22.20 5.59
N LEU A 413 -25.74 -22.56 6.27
CA LEU A 413 -24.62 -21.68 6.56
C LEU A 413 -23.95 -21.17 5.27
N GLN A 414 -23.77 -22.04 4.30
CA GLN A 414 -23.27 -21.67 2.97
C GLN A 414 -24.22 -20.71 2.25
N GLY A 415 -25.53 -20.93 2.35
CA GLY A 415 -26.55 -20.04 1.79
C GLY A 415 -26.52 -18.66 2.42
N LEU A 416 -26.31 -18.54 3.73
CA LEU A 416 -26.15 -17.27 4.44
C LEU A 416 -24.90 -16.53 3.99
N LEU A 417 -23.74 -17.20 3.96
CA LEU A 417 -22.46 -16.62 3.57
C LEU A 417 -22.37 -16.22 2.08
N ARG A 418 -23.23 -16.81 1.22
CA ARG A 418 -23.38 -16.34 -0.18
C ARG A 418 -24.17 -15.02 -0.27
N LYS A 419 -25.05 -14.74 0.69
CA LYS A 419 -25.83 -13.49 0.72
C LYS A 419 -25.01 -12.32 1.26
N SER A 420 -24.29 -12.52 2.37
CA SER A 420 -23.44 -11.54 3.03
C SER A 420 -22.50 -12.23 4.01
N ASP A 421 -21.39 -11.56 4.36
CA ASP A 421 -20.53 -12.02 5.46
C ASP A 421 -21.35 -12.07 6.77
N LEU A 422 -20.99 -13.01 7.67
CA LEU A 422 -21.57 -13.12 9.01
C LEU A 422 -20.65 -12.46 10.03
N VAL A 423 -21.21 -11.66 10.93
CA VAL A 423 -20.46 -10.98 12.01
C VAL A 423 -21.10 -11.33 13.37
N GLU A 424 -20.24 -11.49 14.35
CA GLU A 424 -20.66 -11.69 15.75
C GLU A 424 -20.90 -10.33 16.42
N LEU A 425 -21.88 -10.26 17.32
CA LEU A 425 -22.11 -9.12 18.19
C LEU A 425 -21.60 -9.40 19.59
N TYR A 426 -20.77 -8.50 20.12
CA TYR A 426 -20.26 -8.53 21.49
C TYR A 426 -20.74 -7.31 22.27
N ALA A 427 -20.97 -7.48 23.57
CA ALA A 427 -21.17 -6.39 24.50
C ALA A 427 -19.97 -6.29 25.44
N LEU A 428 -19.22 -5.20 25.34
CA LEU A 428 -18.04 -4.91 26.14
C LEU A 428 -18.46 -4.17 27.43
N ARG A 429 -17.87 -4.51 28.56
CA ARG A 429 -18.15 -3.88 29.85
C ARG A 429 -17.27 -2.65 30.02
N GLY A 430 -17.85 -1.45 29.81
CA GLY A 430 -17.18 -0.18 30.00
C GLY A 430 -17.08 0.24 31.47
N ASN A 431 -16.06 1.02 31.80
CA ASN A 431 -15.99 1.78 33.03
C ASN A 431 -16.87 3.06 32.95
N ARG A 432 -16.83 3.92 33.96
CA ARG A 432 -17.60 5.20 33.94
C ARG A 432 -17.20 6.15 32.81
N THR A 433 -15.95 6.08 32.36
CA THR A 433 -15.42 6.89 31.23
C THR A 433 -15.54 6.19 29.90
N ASN A 434 -15.99 4.91 29.89
CA ASN A 434 -16.10 4.04 28.71
C ASN A 434 -14.74 3.80 28.01
N GLU A 435 -13.68 3.69 28.82
CA GLU A 435 -12.32 3.39 28.40
C GLU A 435 -11.96 1.94 28.68
N PRO A 436 -11.06 1.32 27.88
CA PRO A 436 -10.61 -0.06 28.12
C PRO A 436 -9.79 -0.13 29.42
N PRO A 437 -9.93 -1.21 30.21
CA PRO A 437 -9.08 -1.45 31.37
C PRO A 437 -7.58 -1.48 31.02
N LEU A 438 -7.26 -1.98 29.84
CA LEU A 438 -5.89 -2.06 29.33
C LEU A 438 -5.87 -1.80 27.82
N ASN A 439 -4.89 -1.03 27.37
CA ASN A 439 -4.68 -0.73 25.95
C ASN A 439 -3.32 -1.24 25.43
N GLY A 440 -3.14 -1.22 24.10
CA GLY A 440 -1.94 -1.74 23.44
C GLY A 440 -0.64 -0.96 23.70
N GLY A 441 -0.70 0.21 24.36
CA GLY A 441 0.51 0.98 24.70
C GLY A 441 1.44 0.27 25.69
N VAL A 442 0.96 -0.75 26.37
CA VAL A 442 1.76 -1.56 27.31
C VAL A 442 2.47 -2.75 26.64
N VAL A 443 2.16 -3.05 25.37
CA VAL A 443 2.79 -4.17 24.64
C VAL A 443 4.21 -3.77 24.21
N THR A 444 5.18 -4.56 24.62
CA THR A 444 6.61 -4.35 24.32
C THR A 444 7.07 -5.20 23.14
N ASP A 445 6.52 -6.41 22.98
CA ASP A 445 6.83 -7.31 21.86
C ASP A 445 5.65 -8.22 21.56
N ALA A 446 5.53 -8.66 20.31
CA ALA A 446 4.52 -9.59 19.84
C ALA A 446 5.09 -10.48 18.72
N VAL A 447 4.87 -11.79 18.78
CA VAL A 447 5.39 -12.77 17.83
C VAL A 447 4.33 -13.79 17.49
N GLN A 448 4.21 -14.13 16.19
CA GLN A 448 3.39 -15.25 15.77
C GLN A 448 4.02 -16.56 16.27
N THR A 449 3.20 -17.43 16.85
CA THR A 449 3.57 -18.76 17.37
C THR A 449 2.39 -19.73 17.20
N TYR A 450 2.51 -20.92 17.80
CA TYR A 450 1.44 -21.91 17.82
C TYR A 450 1.05 -22.21 19.26
N ASP A 451 -0.24 -22.42 19.49
CA ASP A 451 -0.79 -22.84 20.77
C ASP A 451 -0.58 -24.35 21.01
N ASN A 452 -1.03 -24.85 22.16
CA ASN A 452 -0.93 -26.25 22.54
C ASN A 452 -1.72 -27.21 21.61
N HIS A 453 -2.61 -26.70 20.79
CA HIS A 453 -3.41 -27.43 19.79
C HIS A 453 -2.85 -27.27 18.38
N ASN A 454 -1.60 -26.74 18.28
CA ASN A 454 -0.92 -26.44 16.99
C ASN A 454 -1.72 -25.48 16.10
N GLN A 455 -2.53 -24.57 16.70
CA GLN A 455 -3.20 -23.51 15.99
C GLN A 455 -2.36 -22.21 16.01
N PRO A 456 -2.34 -21.44 14.91
CA PRO A 456 -1.62 -20.18 14.88
C PRO A 456 -2.17 -19.18 15.92
N CYS A 457 -1.29 -18.60 16.72
CA CYS A 457 -1.63 -17.61 17.74
C CYS A 457 -0.56 -16.51 17.79
N VAL A 458 -0.81 -15.45 18.55
CA VAL A 458 0.14 -14.35 18.78
C VAL A 458 0.55 -14.36 20.24
N SER A 459 1.84 -14.61 20.51
CA SER A 459 2.41 -14.41 21.84
C SER A 459 2.82 -12.95 21.98
N MET A 460 2.47 -12.32 23.10
CA MET A 460 2.82 -10.93 23.38
C MET A 460 3.37 -10.77 24.80
N ASN A 461 4.25 -9.77 24.96
CA ASN A 461 4.81 -9.38 26.24
C ASN A 461 4.42 -7.93 26.56
N MET A 462 4.18 -7.66 27.82
CA MET A 462 3.81 -6.33 28.34
C MET A 462 4.92 -5.75 29.19
N ASN A 463 4.92 -4.42 29.35
CA ASN A 463 5.77 -3.76 30.33
C ASN A 463 5.30 -4.07 31.77
N SER A 464 6.09 -3.66 32.77
CA SER A 464 5.80 -3.96 34.19
C SER A 464 4.49 -3.35 34.71
N GLU A 465 4.05 -2.22 34.16
CA GLU A 465 2.77 -1.59 34.51
C GLU A 465 1.60 -2.41 33.92
N GLY A 466 1.69 -2.71 32.62
CA GLY A 466 0.71 -3.55 31.92
C GLY A 466 0.58 -4.94 32.54
N ALA A 467 1.71 -5.55 32.95
CA ALA A 467 1.71 -6.85 33.59
C ALA A 467 0.87 -6.88 34.89
N LYS A 468 0.97 -5.83 35.72
CA LYS A 468 0.17 -5.72 36.97
C LYS A 468 -1.31 -5.53 36.68
N ILE A 469 -1.64 -4.66 35.70
CA ILE A 469 -3.05 -4.43 35.31
C ILE A 469 -3.63 -5.72 34.72
N TRP A 470 -2.85 -6.45 33.88
CA TRP A 470 -3.26 -7.69 33.25
C TRP A 470 -3.51 -8.81 34.27
N GLU A 471 -2.63 -8.96 35.27
CA GLU A 471 -2.79 -9.90 36.37
C GLU A 471 -4.09 -9.65 37.15
N ASN A 472 -4.36 -8.37 37.49
CA ASN A 472 -5.57 -8.00 38.20
C ASN A 472 -6.84 -8.25 37.34
N LEU A 473 -6.80 -7.88 36.04
CA LEU A 473 -7.91 -8.06 35.11
C LEU A 473 -8.22 -9.56 34.93
N THR A 474 -7.19 -10.37 34.64
CA THR A 474 -7.34 -11.82 34.44
C THR A 474 -7.80 -12.52 35.73
N GLY A 475 -7.31 -12.08 36.90
CA GLY A 475 -7.73 -12.59 38.19
C GLY A 475 -9.22 -12.32 38.49
N LYS A 476 -9.70 -11.10 38.21
CA LYS A 476 -11.12 -10.75 38.34
C LYS A 476 -11.98 -11.59 37.38
N VAL A 477 -11.64 -11.63 36.11
CA VAL A 477 -12.39 -12.34 35.07
C VAL A 477 -12.43 -13.85 35.33
N PHE A 478 -11.36 -14.43 35.89
CA PHE A 478 -11.30 -15.82 36.29
C PHE A 478 -12.32 -16.11 37.39
N THR A 479 -12.41 -15.24 38.42
CA THR A 479 -13.36 -15.38 39.53
C THR A 479 -14.83 -15.30 39.05
N GLU A 480 -15.10 -14.39 38.07
CA GLU A 480 -16.43 -14.19 37.50
C GLU A 480 -16.77 -15.20 36.38
N LYS A 481 -15.86 -16.12 36.05
CA LYS A 481 -15.97 -17.05 34.89
C LYS A 481 -16.37 -16.32 33.61
N GLY A 482 -15.72 -15.20 33.37
CA GLY A 482 -15.96 -14.31 32.24
C GLY A 482 -14.98 -14.52 31.10
N ASN A 483 -15.02 -13.59 30.13
CA ASN A 483 -14.17 -13.56 28.96
C ASN A 483 -13.51 -12.19 28.84
N ILE A 484 -12.34 -12.13 28.19
CA ILE A 484 -11.66 -10.89 27.84
C ILE A 484 -11.68 -10.76 26.33
N ALA A 485 -12.40 -9.76 25.80
CA ALA A 485 -12.37 -9.42 24.38
C ALA A 485 -11.07 -8.68 24.03
N ILE A 486 -10.43 -9.15 22.99
CA ILE A 486 -9.28 -8.54 22.36
C ILE A 486 -9.79 -7.77 21.15
N VAL A 487 -9.82 -6.46 21.28
CA VAL A 487 -10.40 -5.53 20.30
C VAL A 487 -9.29 -4.78 19.60
N LEU A 488 -9.32 -4.75 18.29
CA LEU A 488 -8.40 -3.97 17.46
C LEU A 488 -9.23 -3.10 16.50
N ASP A 489 -9.05 -1.78 16.57
CA ASP A 489 -9.78 -0.83 15.72
C ASP A 489 -11.32 -1.01 15.77
N ASN A 490 -11.88 -1.17 16.97
CA ASN A 490 -13.31 -1.45 17.21
C ASN A 490 -13.85 -2.76 16.61
N ILE A 491 -12.99 -3.72 16.30
CA ILE A 491 -13.37 -5.08 15.87
C ILE A 491 -12.88 -6.08 16.91
N VAL A 492 -13.74 -6.97 17.38
CA VAL A 492 -13.35 -8.06 18.29
C VAL A 492 -12.68 -9.16 17.46
N TYR A 493 -11.41 -9.43 17.73
CA TYR A 493 -10.65 -10.50 17.09
C TYR A 493 -10.85 -11.85 17.78
N SER A 494 -10.94 -11.83 19.10
CA SER A 494 -11.26 -13.01 19.92
C SER A 494 -11.71 -12.57 21.31
N ALA A 495 -12.43 -13.45 22.00
CA ALA A 495 -12.88 -13.23 23.37
C ALA A 495 -12.67 -14.51 24.22
N PRO A 496 -11.39 -14.92 24.46
CA PRO A 496 -11.09 -16.13 25.23
C PRO A 496 -11.54 -16.02 26.70
N SER A 497 -11.89 -17.16 27.27
CA SER A 497 -12.10 -17.28 28.71
C SER A 497 -10.76 -17.44 29.45
N VAL A 498 -10.69 -16.93 30.67
CA VAL A 498 -9.54 -17.12 31.54
C VAL A 498 -9.75 -18.41 32.35
N THR A 499 -8.97 -19.44 32.04
CA THR A 499 -9.15 -20.80 32.63
C THR A 499 -8.13 -21.16 33.70
N SER A 500 -6.95 -20.53 33.70
CA SER A 500 -5.79 -20.89 34.51
C SER A 500 -5.48 -19.94 35.68
N GLY A 501 -6.42 -19.04 36.05
CA GLY A 501 -6.22 -18.05 37.10
C GLY A 501 -5.54 -16.75 36.64
N PRO A 502 -5.08 -15.89 37.59
CA PRO A 502 -4.38 -14.65 37.26
C PRO A 502 -3.13 -14.91 36.43
N ILE A 503 -2.94 -14.18 35.35
CA ILE A 503 -1.76 -14.31 34.48
C ILE A 503 -0.72 -13.26 34.91
N ALA A 504 0.25 -13.71 35.71
CA ALA A 504 1.35 -12.87 36.19
C ALA A 504 2.46 -12.74 35.13
N GLY A 505 3.31 -11.70 35.26
CA GLY A 505 4.51 -11.52 34.43
C GLY A 505 4.30 -10.88 33.07
N GLY A 506 3.04 -10.62 32.66
CA GLY A 506 2.71 -9.87 31.46
C GLY A 506 2.97 -10.58 30.12
N SER A 507 3.31 -11.88 30.15
CA SER A 507 3.37 -12.71 28.95
C SER A 507 2.05 -13.42 28.72
N THR A 508 1.46 -13.28 27.56
CA THR A 508 0.15 -13.88 27.23
C THR A 508 0.05 -14.22 25.75
N GLN A 509 -0.92 -15.09 25.43
CA GLN A 509 -1.18 -15.50 24.05
C GLN A 509 -2.58 -15.04 23.62
N ILE A 510 -2.66 -14.45 22.44
CA ILE A 510 -3.91 -14.14 21.76
C ILE A 510 -4.24 -15.36 20.91
N THR A 511 -5.18 -16.16 21.37
CA THR A 511 -5.71 -17.32 20.65
C THR A 511 -6.98 -16.93 19.93
N GLY A 512 -7.26 -17.59 18.79
CA GLY A 512 -8.44 -17.36 17.96
C GLY A 512 -8.32 -18.15 16.67
N ASN A 513 -9.33 -18.08 15.80
CA ASN A 513 -9.28 -18.71 14.48
C ASN A 513 -8.43 -17.89 13.51
N PHE A 514 -7.11 -17.88 13.72
CA PHE A 514 -6.15 -17.20 12.86
C PHE A 514 -5.58 -18.15 11.82
N THR A 515 -5.41 -17.66 10.60
CA THR A 515 -4.41 -18.21 9.69
C THR A 515 -3.01 -17.78 10.14
N VAL A 516 -1.96 -18.50 9.72
CA VAL A 516 -0.57 -18.13 10.02
C VAL A 516 -0.28 -16.69 9.61
N LEU A 517 -0.79 -16.31 8.43
CA LEU A 517 -0.57 -14.99 7.86
C LEU A 517 -1.28 -13.88 8.68
N GLU A 518 -2.50 -14.13 9.12
CA GLU A 518 -3.24 -13.18 9.97
C GLU A 518 -2.60 -13.01 11.34
N ALA A 519 -2.13 -14.09 11.95
CA ALA A 519 -1.40 -14.02 13.21
C ALA A 519 -0.08 -13.25 13.06
N GLN A 520 0.61 -13.42 11.94
CA GLN A 520 1.84 -12.69 11.63
C GLN A 520 1.56 -11.19 11.41
N ASP A 521 0.51 -10.84 10.66
CA ASP A 521 0.11 -9.45 10.44
C ASP A 521 -0.28 -8.77 11.76
N LEU A 522 -1.08 -9.46 12.59
CA LEU A 522 -1.45 -8.95 13.91
C LEU A 522 -0.21 -8.74 14.80
N ALA A 523 0.71 -9.69 14.85
CA ALA A 523 1.97 -9.55 15.61
C ALA A 523 2.81 -8.37 15.10
N ASN A 524 2.91 -8.17 13.78
CA ASN A 524 3.64 -7.05 13.19
C ASN A 524 2.99 -5.70 13.51
N VAL A 525 1.66 -5.61 13.46
CA VAL A 525 0.90 -4.42 13.80
C VAL A 525 1.07 -4.06 15.28
N LEU A 526 0.97 -5.04 16.19
CA LEU A 526 1.17 -4.84 17.62
C LEU A 526 2.58 -4.37 17.96
N ARG A 527 3.59 -4.97 17.32
CA ARG A 527 5.02 -4.60 17.50
C ARG A 527 5.33 -3.21 16.95
N ALA A 528 4.71 -2.81 15.85
CA ALA A 528 4.91 -1.49 15.25
C ALA A 528 4.27 -0.37 16.07
N GLY A 529 3.25 -0.69 16.86
CA GLY A 529 2.55 0.24 17.73
C GLY A 529 1.36 0.95 17.07
N LYS A 530 0.65 1.74 17.89
CA LYS A 530 -0.54 2.49 17.51
C LYS A 530 -0.19 3.70 16.64
N LEU A 531 -0.98 3.95 15.60
CA LEU A 531 -0.96 5.24 14.90
C LEU A 531 -1.56 6.32 15.81
N PRO A 532 -0.96 7.53 15.84
CA PRO A 532 -1.48 8.64 16.63
C PRO A 532 -2.83 9.18 16.14
N ALA A 533 -3.16 8.90 14.86
CA ALA A 533 -4.41 9.26 14.21
C ALA A 533 -4.74 8.27 13.09
N SER A 534 -5.97 8.29 12.59
CA SER A 534 -6.36 7.51 11.43
C SER A 534 -5.60 7.94 10.17
N ALA A 535 -5.38 7.00 9.26
CA ALA A 535 -4.75 7.20 7.97
C ALA A 535 -5.72 6.80 6.86
N ASP A 536 -6.24 7.77 6.13
CA ASP A 536 -7.20 7.55 5.07
C ASP A 536 -6.50 7.45 3.70
N ILE A 537 -6.92 6.49 2.88
CA ILE A 537 -6.41 6.36 1.51
C ILE A 537 -7.11 7.39 0.63
N VAL A 538 -6.39 8.47 0.28
CA VAL A 538 -6.92 9.51 -0.65
C VAL A 538 -6.70 9.14 -2.10
N GLN A 539 -5.66 8.36 -2.39
CA GLN A 539 -5.37 7.87 -3.74
C GLN A 539 -4.75 6.48 -3.69
N SER A 540 -5.13 5.63 -4.62
CA SER A 540 -4.56 4.30 -4.77
C SER A 540 -4.44 3.97 -6.25
N VAL A 541 -3.22 3.68 -6.70
CA VAL A 541 -2.90 3.28 -8.07
C VAL A 541 -2.34 1.87 -8.06
N VAL A 542 -3.00 0.97 -8.77
CA VAL A 542 -2.56 -0.42 -8.92
C VAL A 542 -1.93 -0.59 -10.29
N VAL A 543 -0.70 -1.11 -10.33
CA VAL A 543 0.00 -1.45 -11.57
C VAL A 543 0.04 -2.95 -11.72
N GLY A 544 -0.55 -3.45 -12.81
CA GLY A 544 -0.59 -4.90 -13.07
C GLY A 544 0.80 -5.44 -13.46
N PRO A 545 1.15 -6.68 -13.07
CA PRO A 545 2.44 -7.29 -13.40
C PRO A 545 2.69 -7.45 -14.91
N SER A 546 1.64 -7.62 -15.71
CA SER A 546 1.73 -7.77 -17.17
C SER A 546 2.27 -6.51 -17.87
N LEU A 547 1.89 -5.33 -17.39
CA LEU A 547 2.40 -4.05 -17.90
C LEU A 547 3.89 -3.87 -17.61
N GLY A 548 4.32 -4.27 -16.42
CA GLY A 548 5.73 -4.26 -16.04
C GLY A 548 6.57 -5.19 -16.92
N GLN A 549 6.09 -6.40 -17.18
CA GLN A 549 6.80 -7.38 -18.00
C GLN A 549 6.96 -6.91 -19.47
N GLU A 550 5.94 -6.30 -20.05
CA GLU A 550 6.00 -5.73 -21.40
C GLU A 550 7.00 -4.57 -21.45
N ALA A 551 6.98 -3.68 -20.46
CA ALA A 551 7.91 -2.56 -20.34
C ALA A 551 9.36 -3.05 -20.18
N ILE A 552 9.61 -4.08 -19.38
CA ILE A 552 10.92 -4.71 -19.21
C ILE A 552 11.40 -5.26 -20.55
N THR A 553 10.58 -6.05 -21.24
CA THR A 553 10.96 -6.68 -22.51
C THR A 553 11.29 -5.63 -23.57
N SER A 554 10.43 -4.61 -23.74
CA SER A 554 10.65 -3.49 -24.68
C SER A 554 11.88 -2.69 -24.31
N GLY A 555 12.10 -2.43 -23.01
CA GLY A 555 13.28 -1.73 -22.50
C GLY A 555 14.59 -2.49 -22.78
N PHE A 556 14.63 -3.81 -22.53
CA PHE A 556 15.80 -4.63 -22.82
C PHE A 556 16.06 -4.80 -24.33
N ILE A 557 15.02 -4.92 -25.15
CA ILE A 557 15.17 -4.93 -26.61
C ILE A 557 15.76 -3.62 -27.10
N SER A 558 15.25 -2.49 -26.63
CA SER A 558 15.78 -1.14 -26.96
C SER A 558 17.25 -0.98 -26.53
N PHE A 559 17.57 -1.44 -25.31
CA PHE A 559 18.95 -1.48 -24.79
C PHE A 559 19.88 -2.32 -25.67
N ALA A 560 19.45 -3.52 -26.07
CA ALA A 560 20.23 -4.41 -26.92
C ALA A 560 20.45 -3.82 -28.32
N ILE A 561 19.39 -3.24 -28.94
CA ILE A 561 19.49 -2.59 -30.26
C ILE A 561 20.43 -1.39 -30.21
N ALA A 562 20.28 -0.50 -29.21
CA ALA A 562 21.17 0.67 -29.05
C ALA A 562 22.62 0.23 -28.85
N GLY A 563 22.86 -0.77 -27.98
CA GLY A 563 24.19 -1.34 -27.77
C GLY A 563 24.81 -1.89 -29.05
N LEU A 564 24.07 -2.71 -29.80
CA LEU A 564 24.55 -3.30 -31.05
C LEU A 564 24.89 -2.21 -32.09
N ILE A 565 24.05 -1.18 -32.28
CA ILE A 565 24.31 -0.09 -33.21
C ILE A 565 25.63 0.61 -32.83
N ILE A 566 25.83 0.90 -31.54
CA ILE A 566 27.03 1.57 -31.06
C ILE A 566 28.27 0.72 -31.25
N PHE A 567 28.23 -0.60 -30.92
CA PHE A 567 29.33 -1.54 -31.14
C PHE A 567 29.75 -1.59 -32.61
N PHE A 568 28.77 -1.78 -33.50
CA PHE A 568 29.06 -1.81 -34.95
C PHE A 568 29.62 -0.47 -35.44
N TRP A 569 29.10 0.66 -34.96
CA TRP A 569 29.57 1.99 -35.33
C TRP A 569 31.04 2.23 -34.91
N MET A 570 31.37 1.87 -33.63
CA MET A 570 32.75 2.00 -33.12
C MET A 570 33.73 1.12 -33.85
N LEU A 571 33.36 -0.13 -34.13
CA LEU A 571 34.17 -1.04 -34.93
C LEU A 571 34.34 -0.53 -36.37
N PHE A 572 33.25 -0.08 -36.99
CA PHE A 572 33.27 0.46 -38.37
C PHE A 572 34.13 1.73 -38.48
N TYR A 573 33.97 2.65 -37.53
CA TYR A 573 34.62 3.99 -37.63
C TYR A 573 36.08 3.97 -37.16
N TYR A 574 36.35 3.39 -35.99
CA TYR A 574 37.68 3.39 -35.34
C TYR A 574 38.46 2.07 -35.50
N GLY A 575 37.89 1.07 -36.15
CA GLY A 575 38.54 -0.22 -36.42
C GLY A 575 39.00 -0.90 -35.11
N ARG A 576 40.31 -1.25 -35.05
CA ARG A 576 40.88 -1.96 -33.86
C ARG A 576 40.83 -1.14 -32.57
N ALA A 577 40.96 0.17 -32.66
CA ALA A 577 40.79 1.04 -31.47
C ALA A 577 39.37 1.01 -30.93
N GLY A 578 38.36 0.91 -31.83
CA GLY A 578 36.93 0.74 -31.46
C GLY A 578 36.67 -0.47 -30.57
N VAL A 579 37.35 -1.61 -30.85
CA VAL A 579 37.19 -2.82 -30.02
C VAL A 579 37.58 -2.56 -28.56
N PHE A 580 38.60 -1.73 -28.30
CA PHE A 580 38.98 -1.40 -26.89
C PHE A 580 37.94 -0.51 -26.21
N ALA A 581 37.33 0.41 -26.96
CA ALA A 581 36.21 1.22 -26.47
C ALA A 581 34.97 0.35 -26.19
N ASP A 582 34.66 -0.64 -27.01
CA ASP A 582 33.56 -1.58 -26.84
C ASP A 582 33.76 -2.48 -25.60
N ILE A 583 34.99 -2.97 -25.38
CA ILE A 583 35.32 -3.73 -24.14
C ILE A 583 35.14 -2.83 -22.91
N ALA A 584 35.60 -1.57 -22.98
CA ALA A 584 35.44 -0.61 -21.88
C ALA A 584 33.95 -0.29 -21.64
N LEU A 585 33.11 -0.22 -22.67
CA LEU A 585 31.66 -0.03 -22.57
C LEU A 585 30.98 -1.22 -21.89
N LEU A 586 31.33 -2.46 -22.28
CA LEU A 586 30.82 -3.67 -21.60
C LEU A 586 31.19 -3.67 -20.11
N PHE A 587 32.42 -3.27 -19.82
CA PHE A 587 32.87 -3.17 -18.43
C PHE A 587 32.15 -2.04 -17.68
N ASN A 588 31.86 -0.92 -18.34
CA ASN A 588 31.04 0.17 -17.78
C ASN A 588 29.64 -0.32 -17.39
N ILE A 589 28.96 -1.04 -18.29
CA ILE A 589 27.65 -1.61 -18.03
C ILE A 589 27.70 -2.56 -16.83
N LEU A 590 28.71 -3.43 -16.77
CA LEU A 590 28.90 -4.36 -15.63
C LEU A 590 29.08 -3.60 -14.32
N LEU A 591 29.92 -2.57 -14.28
CA LEU A 591 30.13 -1.74 -13.10
C LEU A 591 28.85 -1.01 -12.67
N MET A 592 28.13 -0.43 -13.62
CA MET A 592 26.90 0.32 -13.36
C MET A 592 25.85 -0.57 -12.69
N PHE A 593 25.57 -1.75 -13.24
CA PHE A 593 24.65 -2.71 -12.62
C PHE A 593 25.17 -3.20 -11.26
N GLY A 594 26.45 -3.49 -11.14
CA GLY A 594 27.07 -3.89 -9.85
C GLY A 594 26.92 -2.84 -8.77
N ILE A 595 27.12 -1.57 -9.08
CA ILE A 595 26.94 -0.45 -8.14
C ILE A 595 25.45 -0.30 -7.77
N LEU A 596 24.52 -0.36 -8.75
CA LEU A 596 23.08 -0.28 -8.49
C LEU A 596 22.61 -1.32 -7.49
N VAL A 597 23.09 -2.57 -7.63
CA VAL A 597 22.80 -3.65 -6.66
C VAL A 597 23.41 -3.35 -5.29
N SER A 598 24.69 -2.91 -5.27
CA SER A 598 25.42 -2.66 -4.03
C SER A 598 24.80 -1.55 -3.15
N ILE A 599 24.25 -0.50 -3.76
CA ILE A 599 23.59 0.59 -3.02
C ILE A 599 22.08 0.33 -2.80
N ASN A 600 21.62 -0.87 -3.12
CA ASN A 600 20.19 -1.23 -3.04
C ASN A 600 19.27 -0.27 -3.81
N SER A 601 19.72 0.25 -4.95
CA SER A 601 18.92 1.15 -5.79
C SER A 601 17.82 0.40 -6.51
N VAL A 602 16.68 1.08 -6.70
CA VAL A 602 15.52 0.53 -7.41
C VAL A 602 15.62 0.86 -8.89
N LEU A 603 15.64 -0.16 -9.73
CA LEU A 603 15.56 0.01 -11.18
C LEU A 603 14.12 0.30 -11.60
N THR A 604 13.90 1.46 -12.21
CA THR A 604 12.61 1.92 -12.74
C THR A 604 12.66 1.98 -14.28
N LEU A 605 11.50 2.09 -14.94
CA LEU A 605 11.44 2.24 -16.40
C LEU A 605 12.24 3.48 -16.90
N PRO A 606 12.09 4.68 -16.30
CA PRO A 606 12.99 5.81 -16.60
C PRO A 606 14.45 5.52 -16.23
N GLY A 607 14.71 4.70 -15.21
CA GLY A 607 16.06 4.24 -14.88
C GLY A 607 16.70 3.44 -16.03
N ILE A 608 15.93 2.55 -16.69
CA ILE A 608 16.38 1.84 -17.90
C ILE A 608 16.69 2.85 -19.02
N ALA A 609 15.84 3.84 -19.23
CA ALA A 609 16.11 4.92 -20.21
C ALA A 609 17.40 5.68 -19.87
N GLY A 610 17.68 5.95 -18.59
CA GLY A 610 18.94 6.52 -18.11
C GLY A 610 20.15 5.64 -18.44
N ILE A 611 20.02 4.32 -18.31
CA ILE A 611 21.07 3.36 -18.70
C ILE A 611 21.33 3.44 -20.21
N VAL A 612 20.28 3.42 -21.04
CA VAL A 612 20.40 3.53 -22.51
C VAL A 612 21.07 4.84 -22.91
N LEU A 613 20.68 5.95 -22.28
CA LEU A 613 21.32 7.25 -22.50
C LEU A 613 22.80 7.22 -22.10
N THR A 614 23.14 6.61 -20.98
CA THR A 614 24.53 6.48 -20.49
C THR A 614 25.40 5.67 -21.46
N ILE A 615 24.86 4.63 -22.11
CA ILE A 615 25.58 3.88 -23.15
C ILE A 615 26.04 4.82 -24.28
N GLY A 616 25.13 5.68 -24.76
CA GLY A 616 25.48 6.70 -25.77
C GLY A 616 26.55 7.66 -25.27
N MET A 617 26.39 8.24 -24.10
CA MET A 617 27.34 9.18 -23.50
C MET A 617 28.68 8.54 -23.13
N SER A 618 28.70 7.25 -22.81
CA SER A 618 29.95 6.54 -22.46
C SER A 618 30.93 6.44 -23.65
N ILE A 619 30.43 6.44 -24.86
CA ILE A 619 31.24 6.42 -26.06
C ILE A 619 31.80 7.81 -26.37
N ASP A 620 31.11 8.89 -26.06
CA ASP A 620 31.55 10.28 -26.38
C ASP A 620 32.93 10.58 -25.80
N ALA A 621 33.21 10.15 -24.58
CA ALA A 621 34.53 10.31 -23.96
C ALA A 621 35.64 9.62 -24.77
N ASN A 622 35.36 8.38 -25.25
CA ASN A 622 36.33 7.65 -26.10
C ASN A 622 36.46 8.27 -27.48
N VAL A 623 35.37 8.76 -28.07
CA VAL A 623 35.40 9.49 -29.37
C VAL A 623 36.25 10.73 -29.28
N ILE A 624 36.06 11.58 -28.26
CA ILE A 624 36.90 12.80 -28.07
C ILE A 624 38.37 12.43 -27.95
N ILE A 625 38.71 11.41 -27.17
CA ILE A 625 40.08 10.92 -26.98
C ILE A 625 40.65 10.41 -28.32
N PHE A 626 39.90 9.57 -29.05
CA PHE A 626 40.38 8.97 -30.29
C PHE A 626 40.55 10.00 -31.43
N GLU A 627 39.63 10.95 -31.54
CA GLU A 627 39.79 12.03 -32.51
C GLU A 627 41.01 12.92 -32.18
N ARG A 628 41.29 13.18 -30.90
CA ARG A 628 42.47 13.89 -30.49
C ARG A 628 43.76 13.11 -30.83
N ILE A 629 43.78 11.78 -30.59
CA ILE A 629 44.87 10.91 -30.99
C ILE A 629 45.08 10.97 -32.53
N ARG A 630 44.00 10.90 -33.33
CA ARG A 630 44.03 11.02 -34.79
C ARG A 630 44.63 12.37 -35.24
N GLU A 631 44.28 13.44 -34.56
CA GLU A 631 44.84 14.78 -34.84
C GLU A 631 46.36 14.81 -34.58
N GLU A 632 46.81 14.27 -33.42
CA GLU A 632 48.24 14.20 -33.09
C GLU A 632 49.03 13.30 -34.07
N LEU A 633 48.42 12.20 -34.54
CA LEU A 633 48.97 11.34 -35.59
C LEU A 633 49.08 12.07 -36.95
N ARG A 634 48.08 12.88 -37.35
CA ARG A 634 48.12 13.70 -38.53
C ARG A 634 49.22 14.78 -38.50
N ASN A 635 49.53 15.27 -37.27
CA ASN A 635 50.62 16.21 -37.01
C ASN A 635 52.01 15.53 -37.05
N GLY A 636 52.10 14.24 -37.41
CA GLY A 636 53.34 13.50 -37.61
C GLY A 636 53.98 12.95 -36.34
N LYS A 637 53.29 12.91 -35.18
CA LYS A 637 53.81 12.31 -33.94
C LYS A 637 53.83 10.80 -34.00
N ALA A 638 54.81 10.19 -33.34
CA ALA A 638 54.89 8.74 -33.18
C ALA A 638 53.65 8.23 -32.39
N LEU A 639 53.19 6.99 -32.70
CA LEU A 639 51.98 6.40 -32.13
C LEU A 639 51.92 6.48 -30.60
N THR A 640 53.00 6.14 -29.92
CA THR A 640 53.05 6.16 -28.44
C THR A 640 52.90 7.56 -27.85
N GLN A 641 53.56 8.55 -28.53
CA GLN A 641 53.48 9.96 -28.13
C GLN A 641 52.08 10.53 -28.44
N ALA A 642 51.52 10.22 -29.61
CA ALA A 642 50.17 10.65 -29.99
C ALA A 642 49.10 10.11 -29.04
N ILE A 643 49.22 8.86 -28.59
CA ILE A 643 48.33 8.29 -27.57
C ILE A 643 48.48 9.05 -26.25
N HIS A 644 49.71 9.29 -25.79
CA HIS A 644 49.96 10.02 -24.55
C HIS A 644 49.34 11.43 -24.59
N ASP A 645 49.63 12.20 -25.61
CA ASP A 645 49.17 13.58 -25.76
C ASP A 645 47.64 13.63 -25.99
N GLY A 646 47.09 12.71 -26.79
CA GLY A 646 45.68 12.62 -27.04
C GLY A 646 44.86 12.43 -25.76
N PHE A 647 45.26 11.48 -24.88
CA PHE A 647 44.63 11.31 -23.58
C PHE A 647 44.81 12.52 -22.66
N SER A 648 46.03 13.13 -22.64
CA SER A 648 46.33 14.27 -21.76
C SER A 648 45.51 15.51 -22.12
N HIS A 649 45.40 15.83 -23.42
CA HIS A 649 44.67 17.00 -23.87
C HIS A 649 43.15 16.83 -23.90
N ALA A 650 42.67 15.58 -24.10
CA ALA A 650 41.23 15.31 -24.11
C ALA A 650 40.60 15.26 -22.73
N ILE A 651 41.38 14.96 -21.67
CA ILE A 651 40.84 14.70 -20.32
C ILE A 651 40.02 15.88 -19.75
N THR A 652 40.48 17.13 -20.01
CA THR A 652 39.78 18.34 -19.54
C THR A 652 38.40 18.44 -20.17
N SER A 653 38.32 18.28 -21.49
CA SER A 653 37.04 18.34 -22.24
C SER A 653 36.09 17.20 -21.81
N VAL A 654 36.65 16.02 -21.57
CA VAL A 654 35.86 14.86 -21.07
C VAL A 654 35.32 15.14 -19.67
N LEU A 655 36.12 15.70 -18.77
CA LEU A 655 35.66 16.03 -17.41
C LEU A 655 34.62 17.15 -17.43
N ASP A 656 34.84 18.23 -18.17
CA ASP A 656 33.92 19.37 -18.25
C ASP A 656 32.51 18.93 -18.72
N ALA A 657 32.45 18.15 -19.79
CA ALA A 657 31.19 17.63 -20.33
C ALA A 657 30.46 16.74 -19.33
N ASN A 658 31.20 15.88 -18.62
CA ASN A 658 30.61 14.94 -17.65
C ASN A 658 30.24 15.63 -16.34
N ILE A 659 30.98 16.65 -15.86
CA ILE A 659 30.65 17.42 -14.65
C ILE A 659 29.33 18.18 -14.84
N THR A 660 29.15 18.85 -15.99
CA THR A 660 27.88 19.57 -16.26
C THR A 660 26.66 18.63 -16.27
N THR A 661 26.81 17.47 -16.90
CA THR A 661 25.74 16.45 -16.92
C THR A 661 25.50 15.83 -15.54
N PHE A 662 26.57 15.63 -14.78
CA PHE A 662 26.47 15.13 -13.38
C PHE A 662 25.72 16.13 -12.48
N LEU A 663 26.00 17.44 -12.61
CA LEU A 663 25.28 18.48 -11.87
C LEU A 663 23.79 18.49 -12.21
N THR A 664 23.44 18.33 -13.50
CA THR A 664 22.05 18.19 -13.94
C THR A 664 21.39 16.94 -13.29
N GLY A 665 22.09 15.82 -13.30
CA GLY A 665 21.66 14.60 -12.62
C GLY A 665 21.46 14.80 -11.11
N ALA A 666 22.36 15.53 -10.45
CA ALA A 666 22.26 15.83 -9.02
C ALA A 666 21.03 16.71 -8.69
N VAL A 667 20.74 17.71 -9.51
CA VAL A 667 19.51 18.52 -9.37
C VAL A 667 18.27 17.64 -9.51
N LEU A 668 18.21 16.78 -10.52
CA LEU A 668 17.10 15.84 -10.71
C LEU A 668 17.01 14.81 -9.56
N PHE A 669 18.10 14.42 -8.94
CA PHE A 669 18.12 13.52 -7.80
C PHE A 669 17.57 14.17 -6.52
N ILE A 670 17.94 15.45 -6.28
CA ILE A 670 17.53 16.19 -5.06
C ILE A 670 16.05 16.59 -5.16
N PHE A 671 15.63 17.17 -6.28
CA PHE A 671 14.28 17.71 -6.45
C PHE A 671 13.30 16.73 -7.11
N GLY A 672 13.79 15.67 -7.74
CA GLY A 672 12.95 14.65 -8.39
C GLY A 672 12.30 13.69 -7.39
N SER A 673 11.14 13.19 -7.74
CA SER A 673 10.40 12.18 -6.98
C SER A 673 10.22 10.90 -7.80
N GLY A 674 10.07 9.75 -7.10
CA GLY A 674 9.75 8.46 -7.71
C GLY A 674 10.59 8.12 -8.95
N PRO A 675 9.95 8.01 -10.13
CA PRO A 675 10.60 7.61 -11.38
C PRO A 675 11.75 8.54 -11.83
N ILE A 676 11.63 9.87 -11.61
CA ILE A 676 12.66 10.85 -11.96
C ILE A 676 13.94 10.64 -11.15
N LYS A 677 13.81 10.32 -9.87
CA LYS A 677 14.94 10.01 -8.99
C LYS A 677 15.67 8.74 -9.45
N GLY A 678 14.93 7.71 -9.88
CA GLY A 678 15.49 6.50 -10.47
C GLY A 678 16.34 6.78 -11.71
N PHE A 679 15.83 7.60 -12.66
CA PHE A 679 16.57 8.08 -13.84
C PHE A 679 17.84 8.83 -13.43
N ALA A 680 17.73 9.81 -12.53
CA ALA A 680 18.85 10.60 -12.06
C ALA A 680 19.96 9.74 -11.41
N THR A 681 19.57 8.73 -10.62
CA THR A 681 20.49 7.80 -9.97
C THR A 681 21.29 7.00 -11.00
N THR A 682 20.63 6.40 -12.00
CA THR A 682 21.30 5.64 -13.05
C THR A 682 22.21 6.52 -13.91
N LEU A 683 21.78 7.75 -14.22
CA LEU A 683 22.57 8.74 -14.96
C LEU A 683 23.85 9.10 -14.20
N MET A 684 23.76 9.48 -12.91
CA MET A 684 24.91 9.87 -12.11
C MET A 684 25.94 8.74 -11.95
N ILE A 685 25.47 7.52 -11.64
CA ILE A 685 26.32 6.34 -11.55
C ILE A 685 26.99 6.08 -12.90
N GLY A 686 26.22 6.14 -13.98
CA GLY A 686 26.71 5.95 -15.33
C GLY A 686 27.81 6.95 -15.73
N ILE A 687 27.69 8.21 -15.37
CA ILE A 687 28.72 9.23 -15.62
C ILE A 687 30.02 8.91 -14.85
N ILE A 688 29.92 8.58 -13.56
CA ILE A 688 31.09 8.22 -12.72
C ILE A 688 31.82 7.01 -13.32
N THR A 689 31.07 5.96 -13.67
CA THR A 689 31.63 4.74 -14.25
C THR A 689 32.18 4.97 -15.66
N THR A 690 31.59 5.86 -16.45
CA THR A 690 32.04 6.26 -17.77
C THR A 690 33.41 6.96 -17.71
N ILE A 691 33.60 7.93 -16.81
CA ILE A 691 34.89 8.60 -16.61
C ILE A 691 35.96 7.57 -16.25
N PHE A 692 35.66 6.65 -15.33
CA PHE A 692 36.60 5.61 -14.94
C PHE A 692 36.96 4.68 -16.09
N THR A 693 36.00 4.22 -16.89
CA THR A 693 36.23 3.24 -17.95
C THR A 693 36.88 3.87 -19.16
N ALA A 694 36.46 5.05 -19.60
CA ALA A 694 37.02 5.75 -20.75
C ALA A 694 38.44 6.22 -20.49
N VAL A 695 38.74 6.82 -19.33
CA VAL A 695 40.07 7.38 -19.04
C VAL A 695 41.05 6.30 -18.59
N PHE A 696 40.66 5.35 -17.78
CA PHE A 696 41.57 4.37 -17.19
C PHE A 696 41.58 3.03 -17.91
N ILE A 697 40.39 2.43 -18.17
CA ILE A 697 40.32 1.08 -18.73
C ILE A 697 40.70 1.09 -20.21
N THR A 698 40.10 1.97 -21.00
CA THR A 698 40.43 2.09 -22.44
C THR A 698 41.92 2.36 -22.60
N ARG A 699 42.50 3.28 -21.83
CA ARG A 699 43.94 3.57 -21.88
C ARG A 699 44.81 2.37 -21.48
N LEU A 700 44.41 1.63 -20.44
CA LEU A 700 45.12 0.45 -20.00
C LEU A 700 45.17 -0.63 -21.10
N LEU A 701 44.04 -0.86 -21.78
CA LEU A 701 43.94 -1.82 -22.88
C LEU A 701 44.80 -1.42 -24.07
N ILE A 702 44.74 -0.16 -24.49
CA ILE A 702 45.51 0.42 -25.59
C ILE A 702 47.00 0.35 -25.27
N ASP A 703 47.44 0.86 -24.10
CA ASP A 703 48.84 0.83 -23.68
C ASP A 703 49.39 -0.61 -23.64
N ARG A 704 48.62 -1.58 -23.18
CA ARG A 704 49.03 -3.01 -23.14
C ARG A 704 49.18 -3.60 -24.54
N TYR A 705 48.31 -3.21 -25.48
CA TYR A 705 48.38 -3.67 -26.87
C TYR A 705 49.58 -3.11 -27.62
N VAL A 706 49.81 -1.82 -27.50
CA VAL A 706 50.97 -1.10 -28.14
C VAL A 706 52.32 -1.53 -27.51
N ALA A 707 52.33 -1.77 -26.18
CA ALA A 707 53.56 -2.28 -25.50
C ALA A 707 54.01 -3.67 -25.99
N LYS A 708 53.13 -4.46 -26.65
CA LYS A 708 53.46 -5.73 -27.29
C LYS A 708 54.07 -5.57 -28.71
N GLY A 709 54.38 -4.36 -29.11
CA GLY A 709 54.93 -4.05 -30.45
C GLY A 709 53.93 -4.15 -31.58
N LYS A 710 52.60 -4.13 -31.27
CA LYS A 710 51.55 -4.20 -32.28
C LYS A 710 51.12 -2.81 -32.71
N ASP A 711 51.01 -2.61 -34.01
CA ASP A 711 50.53 -1.36 -34.57
C ASP A 711 48.99 -1.22 -34.37
N LEU A 712 48.55 -0.05 -33.96
CA LEU A 712 47.14 0.28 -33.67
C LEU A 712 46.66 1.43 -34.56
N SER A 713 45.67 1.13 -35.40
CA SER A 713 44.99 2.16 -36.18
C SER A 713 43.73 2.66 -35.47
N PHE A 714 43.50 3.97 -35.52
CA PHE A 714 42.32 4.67 -35.03
C PHE A 714 41.34 5.01 -36.17
N SER A 715 41.39 4.29 -37.26
CA SER A 715 40.47 4.42 -38.39
C SER A 715 40.49 3.15 -39.23
N THR A 716 39.44 2.91 -39.99
CA THR A 716 39.42 1.89 -41.06
C THR A 716 39.91 2.51 -42.38
N SER A 717 40.12 1.65 -43.39
CA SER A 717 40.50 2.12 -44.74
C SER A 717 39.45 3.07 -45.32
N ILE A 718 38.19 2.89 -45.00
CA ILE A 718 37.06 3.70 -45.47
C ILE A 718 36.99 5.04 -44.71
N THR A 719 37.18 5.00 -43.39
CA THR A 719 36.97 6.19 -42.52
C THR A 719 38.20 7.05 -42.35
N LYS A 720 39.36 6.60 -42.83
CA LYS A 720 40.62 7.34 -42.70
C LYS A 720 40.54 8.76 -43.28
N ASN A 721 39.90 8.94 -44.42
CA ASN A 721 39.74 10.21 -45.12
C ASN A 721 38.32 10.80 -45.02
N LEU A 722 37.44 10.14 -44.27
CA LEU A 722 36.06 10.61 -44.07
C LEU A 722 36.11 11.97 -43.31
N LEU A 723 35.48 13.01 -43.86
CA LEU A 723 35.44 14.36 -43.30
C LEU A 723 36.81 15.10 -43.25
N ALA A 724 37.89 14.51 -43.80
CA ALA A 724 39.23 15.17 -43.79
C ALA A 724 39.29 16.47 -44.61
N ASN A 725 38.46 16.58 -45.64
CA ASN A 725 38.45 17.73 -46.56
C ASN A 725 37.22 18.65 -46.36
N VAL A 726 36.52 18.52 -45.26
CA VAL A 726 35.36 19.40 -44.95
C VAL A 726 35.90 20.76 -44.50
N ASN A 727 35.78 21.74 -45.34
CA ASN A 727 36.18 23.12 -45.09
C ASN A 727 34.92 24.02 -45.23
N VAL A 728 34.16 24.15 -44.20
CA VAL A 728 32.98 25.01 -44.14
C VAL A 728 33.32 26.26 -43.34
N ASP A 729 33.26 27.41 -43.99
CA ASP A 729 33.49 28.69 -43.35
C ASP A 729 32.22 29.17 -42.62
N PHE A 730 32.06 28.72 -41.38
CA PHE A 730 30.94 29.09 -40.52
C PHE A 730 31.05 30.55 -40.04
N LEU A 731 32.24 31.05 -39.80
CA LEU A 731 32.46 32.38 -39.23
C LEU A 731 32.16 33.51 -40.20
N SER A 732 32.52 33.40 -41.46
CA SER A 732 32.24 34.42 -42.50
C SER A 732 30.74 34.53 -42.74
N LYS A 733 30.02 33.42 -42.67
CA LYS A 733 28.56 33.36 -42.88
C LYS A 733 27.72 33.63 -41.59
N ARG A 734 28.37 34.08 -40.48
CA ARG A 734 27.65 34.32 -39.20
C ARG A 734 26.45 35.27 -39.32
N LYS A 735 26.50 36.29 -40.14
CA LYS A 735 25.38 37.21 -40.35
C LYS A 735 24.15 36.54 -40.92
N VAL A 736 24.34 35.54 -41.80
CA VAL A 736 23.22 34.75 -42.38
C VAL A 736 22.61 33.86 -41.29
N TRP A 737 23.43 33.23 -40.47
CA TRP A 737 22.96 32.40 -39.37
C TRP A 737 22.26 33.22 -38.29
N TYR A 738 22.75 34.46 -38.01
CA TYR A 738 22.04 35.36 -37.09
C TYR A 738 20.67 35.78 -37.63
N ALA A 739 20.56 36.03 -38.95
CA ALA A 739 19.27 36.37 -39.57
C ALA A 739 18.29 35.19 -39.50
N ILE A 740 18.74 33.97 -39.83
CA ILE A 740 17.92 32.77 -39.78
C ILE A 740 17.45 32.51 -38.31
N SER A 741 18.39 32.56 -37.36
CA SER A 741 18.05 32.36 -35.93
C SER A 741 17.10 33.44 -35.41
N GLY A 742 17.33 34.70 -35.80
CA GLY A 742 16.47 35.82 -35.42
C GLY A 742 15.03 35.66 -35.95
N ILE A 743 14.87 35.22 -37.19
CA ILE A 743 13.54 34.95 -37.79
C ILE A 743 12.88 33.80 -37.05
N LEU A 744 13.58 32.70 -36.76
CA LEU A 744 13.04 31.57 -36.02
C LEU A 744 12.60 31.97 -34.60
N ILE A 745 13.41 32.77 -33.90
CA ILE A 745 13.08 33.30 -32.58
C ILE A 745 11.82 34.16 -32.62
N LEU A 746 11.74 35.07 -33.62
CA LEU A 746 10.56 35.95 -33.80
C LEU A 746 9.30 35.13 -34.08
N ILE A 747 9.39 34.11 -34.94
CA ILE A 747 8.27 33.21 -35.23
C ILE A 747 7.84 32.47 -33.96
N SER A 748 8.82 31.97 -33.19
CA SER A 748 8.55 31.25 -31.93
C SER A 748 7.91 32.12 -30.87
N LEU A 749 8.41 33.34 -30.67
CA LEU A 749 7.84 34.33 -29.78
C LEU A 749 6.43 34.74 -30.23
N GLY A 750 6.27 35.03 -31.55
CA GLY A 750 4.96 35.31 -32.13
C GLY A 750 3.96 34.19 -31.90
N SER A 751 4.35 32.93 -32.09
CA SER A 751 3.51 31.77 -31.81
C SER A 751 3.18 31.66 -30.32
N MET A 752 4.14 31.92 -29.43
CA MET A 752 3.94 31.87 -27.97
C MET A 752 2.91 32.91 -27.50
N PHE A 753 2.96 34.14 -28.06
CA PHE A 753 2.00 35.19 -27.70
C PHE A 753 0.63 35.03 -28.36
N THR A 754 0.56 34.44 -29.59
CA THR A 754 -0.70 34.30 -30.32
C THR A 754 -1.46 33.02 -30.00
N ARG A 755 -0.77 31.88 -29.82
CA ARG A 755 -1.35 30.55 -29.56
C ARG A 755 -1.23 30.12 -28.10
N GLY A 756 -0.30 30.75 -27.32
CA GLY A 756 -0.01 30.30 -25.95
C GLY A 756 0.63 28.91 -25.89
N PHE A 757 0.65 28.35 -24.70
CA PHE A 757 1.08 26.96 -24.45
C PHE A 757 -0.14 26.06 -24.26
N ASP A 758 -0.17 24.93 -24.95
CA ASP A 758 -1.15 23.87 -24.66
C ASP A 758 -0.67 23.10 -23.43
N GLN A 759 -1.12 23.57 -22.26
CA GLN A 759 -0.76 22.97 -20.97
C GLN A 759 -1.45 21.62 -20.83
N GLY A 760 -0.70 20.63 -20.29
CA GLY A 760 -1.23 19.31 -19.99
C GLY A 760 -2.25 19.34 -18.83
N ILE A 761 -2.97 18.23 -18.69
CA ILE A 761 -3.98 18.04 -17.63
C ILE A 761 -3.37 18.18 -16.22
N ASP A 762 -2.09 17.83 -16.07
CA ASP A 762 -1.36 17.93 -14.79
C ASP A 762 -1.17 19.39 -14.31
N PHE A 763 -1.25 20.38 -15.25
CA PHE A 763 -1.10 21.80 -14.93
C PHE A 763 -2.43 22.55 -14.83
N VAL A 764 -3.41 22.19 -15.65
CA VAL A 764 -4.71 22.89 -15.72
C VAL A 764 -5.77 22.21 -14.88
N GLY A 765 -5.54 20.97 -14.46
CA GLY A 765 -6.56 20.11 -13.90
C GLY A 765 -7.45 19.45 -14.97
N GLY A 766 -8.42 18.67 -14.54
CA GLY A 766 -9.32 17.95 -15.43
C GLY A 766 -10.02 16.80 -14.73
N ARG A 767 -10.77 16.03 -15.48
CA ARG A 767 -11.51 14.87 -15.00
C ARG A 767 -10.89 13.57 -15.47
N SER A 768 -10.90 12.55 -14.59
CA SER A 768 -10.35 11.22 -14.89
C SER A 768 -11.41 10.15 -14.70
N TYR A 769 -11.60 9.33 -15.72
CA TYR A 769 -12.56 8.22 -15.74
C TYR A 769 -11.81 6.89 -15.86
N GLN A 770 -12.24 5.87 -15.13
CA GLN A 770 -11.73 4.51 -15.24
C GLN A 770 -12.74 3.67 -16.01
N VAL A 771 -12.31 3.12 -17.15
CA VAL A 771 -13.14 2.31 -18.03
C VAL A 771 -12.58 0.90 -18.11
N ARG A 772 -13.44 -0.08 -17.88
CA ARG A 772 -13.11 -1.50 -18.05
C ARG A 772 -13.80 -2.03 -19.30
N PHE A 773 -13.02 -2.65 -20.19
CA PHE A 773 -13.50 -3.30 -21.39
C PHE A 773 -13.59 -4.81 -21.19
N LYS A 774 -14.35 -5.49 -22.05
CA LYS A 774 -14.44 -6.96 -22.04
C LYS A 774 -13.12 -7.61 -22.47
N ASN A 775 -12.48 -7.03 -23.48
CA ASN A 775 -11.21 -7.50 -24.06
C ASN A 775 -10.09 -6.48 -23.85
N PRO A 776 -8.81 -6.87 -23.92
CA PRO A 776 -7.69 -5.94 -23.97
C PRO A 776 -7.84 -4.90 -25.09
N VAL A 777 -7.51 -3.65 -24.80
CA VAL A 777 -7.66 -2.53 -25.74
C VAL A 777 -6.37 -1.76 -25.90
N GLU A 778 -6.10 -1.25 -27.10
CA GLU A 778 -4.98 -0.37 -27.38
C GLU A 778 -5.34 1.06 -26.97
N THR A 779 -4.52 1.67 -26.12
CA THR A 779 -4.72 3.03 -25.61
C THR A 779 -4.75 4.07 -26.73
N GLN A 780 -3.95 3.89 -27.79
CA GLN A 780 -3.92 4.80 -28.94
C GLN A 780 -5.26 4.79 -29.72
N LYS A 781 -5.87 3.61 -29.88
CA LYS A 781 -7.17 3.47 -30.53
C LYS A 781 -8.27 4.16 -29.74
N VAL A 782 -8.28 3.94 -28.41
CA VAL A 782 -9.21 4.62 -27.49
C VAL A 782 -9.03 6.14 -27.55
N ALA A 783 -7.79 6.63 -27.50
CA ALA A 783 -7.48 8.06 -27.56
C ALA A 783 -7.95 8.67 -28.90
N SER A 784 -7.73 7.98 -30.03
CA SER A 784 -8.14 8.47 -31.35
C SER A 784 -9.66 8.61 -31.52
N LEU A 785 -10.45 7.71 -30.93
CA LEU A 785 -11.91 7.75 -30.94
C LEU A 785 -12.44 8.94 -30.14
N LEU A 786 -11.86 9.20 -28.96
CA LEU A 786 -12.32 10.25 -28.06
C LEU A 786 -11.82 11.66 -28.41
N LYS A 787 -10.73 11.76 -29.20
CA LYS A 787 -10.11 13.05 -29.54
C LYS A 787 -11.04 14.00 -30.28
N LYS A 788 -11.98 13.47 -31.08
CA LYS A 788 -12.95 14.29 -31.83
C LYS A 788 -13.95 14.99 -30.92
N SER A 789 -14.42 14.33 -29.88
CA SER A 789 -15.49 14.82 -29.00
C SER A 789 -14.96 15.52 -27.76
N LEU A 790 -13.87 15.03 -27.17
CA LEU A 790 -13.31 15.57 -25.91
C LEU A 790 -12.10 16.47 -26.13
N GLY A 791 -11.60 16.59 -27.38
CA GLY A 791 -10.43 17.42 -27.72
C GLY A 791 -9.12 16.82 -27.19
N SER A 792 -8.62 17.31 -26.08
CA SER A 792 -7.41 16.79 -25.43
C SER A 792 -7.76 15.65 -24.49
N VAL A 793 -7.30 14.44 -24.82
CA VAL A 793 -7.55 13.22 -24.05
C VAL A 793 -6.24 12.47 -23.85
N GLU A 794 -5.95 12.12 -22.61
CA GLU A 794 -4.86 11.23 -22.24
C GLU A 794 -5.44 9.86 -21.83
N VAL A 795 -4.99 8.80 -22.49
CA VAL A 795 -5.43 7.42 -22.20
C VAL A 795 -4.23 6.60 -21.76
N LYS A 796 -4.29 6.11 -20.52
CA LYS A 796 -3.27 5.23 -19.93
C LYS A 796 -3.91 3.91 -19.52
N THR A 797 -3.20 2.80 -19.70
CA THR A 797 -3.60 1.52 -19.10
C THR A 797 -3.63 1.62 -17.58
N PHE A 798 -4.62 0.97 -16.97
CA PHE A 798 -4.85 1.05 -15.51
C PHE A 798 -5.18 -0.34 -14.95
N GLY A 799 -4.26 -0.90 -14.20
CA GLY A 799 -4.43 -2.21 -13.57
C GLY A 799 -4.26 -3.38 -14.54
N ALA A 800 -5.28 -3.73 -15.30
CA ALA A 800 -5.27 -4.83 -16.27
C ALA A 800 -5.24 -4.33 -17.72
N ALA A 801 -4.85 -5.19 -18.67
CA ALA A 801 -4.77 -4.83 -20.09
C ALA A 801 -6.13 -4.43 -20.73
N ASN A 802 -7.24 -4.79 -20.09
CA ASN A 802 -8.60 -4.40 -20.48
C ASN A 802 -9.14 -3.20 -19.68
N GLN A 803 -8.31 -2.50 -18.93
CA GLN A 803 -8.70 -1.31 -18.17
C GLN A 803 -7.86 -0.11 -18.58
N VAL A 804 -8.53 1.02 -18.77
CA VAL A 804 -7.85 2.28 -19.07
C VAL A 804 -8.34 3.39 -18.16
N ARG A 805 -7.43 4.31 -17.85
CA ARG A 805 -7.75 5.62 -17.27
C ARG A 805 -7.76 6.63 -18.40
N ILE A 806 -8.87 7.32 -18.54
CA ILE A 806 -9.09 8.37 -19.54
C ILE A 806 -9.13 9.69 -18.79
N SER A 807 -8.18 10.57 -19.04
CA SER A 807 -8.13 11.91 -18.43
C SER A 807 -8.35 12.95 -19.51
N THR A 808 -9.25 13.92 -19.25
CA THR A 808 -9.61 14.97 -20.19
C THR A 808 -9.72 16.32 -19.50
N LYS A 809 -9.35 17.39 -20.21
CA LYS A 809 -9.58 18.78 -19.80
C LYS A 809 -10.85 19.40 -20.41
N TYR A 810 -11.75 18.56 -20.94
CA TYR A 810 -13.04 19.02 -21.51
C TYR A 810 -13.84 19.75 -20.43
N LYS A 811 -14.20 21.01 -20.69
CA LYS A 811 -14.92 21.89 -19.76
C LYS A 811 -14.35 21.86 -18.32
N TYR A 812 -13.00 21.90 -18.18
CA TYR A 812 -12.32 21.75 -16.88
C TYR A 812 -12.69 22.83 -15.85
N ASN A 813 -13.17 24.01 -16.31
CA ASN A 813 -13.62 25.11 -15.44
C ASN A 813 -15.06 24.92 -14.93
N ASP A 814 -15.79 23.90 -15.38
CA ASP A 814 -17.18 23.66 -15.00
C ASP A 814 -17.26 22.44 -14.07
N GLU A 815 -17.48 22.68 -12.77
CA GLU A 815 -17.57 21.64 -11.73
C GLU A 815 -18.96 21.01 -11.59
N SER A 816 -19.90 21.32 -12.52
CA SER A 816 -21.25 20.78 -12.44
C SER A 816 -21.32 19.28 -12.71
N THR A 817 -22.18 18.57 -11.97
CA THR A 817 -22.53 17.16 -12.21
C THR A 817 -23.12 16.94 -13.62
N GLN A 818 -23.63 17.98 -14.26
CA GLN A 818 -24.21 17.94 -15.61
C GLN A 818 -23.11 17.71 -16.65
N THR A 819 -21.92 18.34 -16.47
CA THR A 819 -20.74 18.10 -17.31
C THR A 819 -20.17 16.69 -17.13
N ASP A 820 -20.22 16.13 -15.91
CA ASP A 820 -19.81 14.73 -15.69
C ASP A 820 -20.69 13.74 -16.43
N ASN A 821 -22.01 13.95 -16.42
CA ASN A 821 -22.97 13.12 -17.16
C ASN A 821 -22.75 13.24 -18.68
N GLU A 822 -22.53 14.45 -19.19
CA GLU A 822 -22.23 14.71 -20.60
C GLU A 822 -20.96 13.96 -21.04
N ILE A 823 -19.89 13.99 -20.23
CA ILE A 823 -18.67 13.27 -20.54
C ILE A 823 -18.89 11.75 -20.50
N GLN A 824 -19.67 11.24 -19.56
CA GLN A 824 -19.99 9.81 -19.49
C GLN A 824 -20.79 9.36 -20.74
N GLU A 825 -21.74 10.16 -21.20
CA GLU A 825 -22.47 9.88 -22.45
C GLU A 825 -21.56 9.88 -23.68
N ILE A 826 -20.62 10.84 -23.76
CA ILE A 826 -19.62 10.89 -24.84
C ILE A 826 -18.73 9.64 -24.78
N LEU A 827 -18.24 9.26 -23.60
CA LEU A 827 -17.41 8.06 -23.41
C LEU A 827 -18.19 6.81 -23.85
N TYR A 828 -19.43 6.67 -23.43
CA TYR A 828 -20.26 5.52 -23.80
C TYR A 828 -20.51 5.45 -25.29
N ARG A 829 -20.86 6.56 -25.93
CA ARG A 829 -21.16 6.63 -27.38
C ARG A 829 -19.92 6.37 -28.22
N ASP A 830 -18.79 7.05 -27.92
CA ASP A 830 -17.61 7.03 -28.77
C ASP A 830 -16.75 5.77 -28.59
N LEU A 831 -16.89 5.06 -27.47
CA LEU A 831 -16.20 3.81 -27.18
C LEU A 831 -16.97 2.54 -27.61
N GLN A 832 -18.22 2.68 -28.07
CA GLN A 832 -19.00 1.55 -28.58
C GLN A 832 -18.24 0.64 -29.57
N PRO A 833 -17.43 1.18 -30.53
CA PRO A 833 -16.70 0.32 -31.47
C PRO A 833 -15.62 -0.58 -30.83
N VAL A 834 -15.26 -0.32 -29.57
CA VAL A 834 -14.21 -1.01 -28.83
C VAL A 834 -14.77 -1.82 -27.64
N MET A 835 -16.04 -1.58 -27.27
CA MET A 835 -16.68 -2.23 -26.11
C MET A 835 -17.05 -3.70 -26.37
N GLY A 836 -17.22 -4.15 -27.67
CA GLY A 836 -17.80 -5.45 -27.98
C GLY A 836 -19.30 -5.47 -27.65
N GLU A 837 -20.07 -6.40 -28.22
CA GLU A 837 -21.52 -6.51 -27.98
C GLU A 837 -21.88 -6.42 -26.50
N GLN A 838 -22.91 -5.62 -26.24
CA GLN A 838 -23.40 -5.18 -24.93
C GLN A 838 -23.55 -6.27 -23.89
N ILE A 839 -23.18 -5.93 -22.68
CA ILE A 839 -23.85 -6.40 -21.45
C ILE A 839 -24.47 -5.20 -20.77
#